data_a89461a2e8ae7f7ea96b9646e65847e4
#
_entry.id   a89461a2e8ae7f7ea96b9646e65847e4
#
_cell.length_a   1.000
_cell.length_b   1.000
_cell.length_c   1.000
_cell.angle_alpha   90.00
_cell.angle_beta   90.00
_cell.angle_gamma   90.00
#
_symmetry.space_group_name_H-M   'P 1'
#
loop_
_entity.id
_entity.type
_entity.pdbx_description
1 polymer ?
#
loop_
_entity_poly.entity_id
_entity_poly.type
_entity_poly.pdbx_seq_one_letter_code
_entity_poly.pdbx_strand_id
1 'polypeptide(L)'
;MKIKAVTQRIKVMVKGILPFYLFAFLPLSVSAQDVIVSPDISYAGTPRQMELGGLAVKGVEGYEDYVLTGLSGLTVGQKVSVPGTEITEAVKRYWKHGLFSKVSITADSIVGNKVYLCIHLTTRPRVSSINYYGLKKSEREDMEQKLGIMKGSQITPNMIDRAKILAKKYFEDKGYKNAEINITQRDDVTGKNEVILDVTIDKKSKMRVRRIIFQGNEQLTKKKITGSMFTKGAFGKINESGKFKNLFKAKKFTPDRYDEAKKALIDKYNELGFRDATILEDSVWTVDEKHVNVFVKVEEGQRYYIRNITWVGNTVVSTDWLNASLGMKKGDIYNQKLMRKRLSEDDDAIGNYYWNNGYLFYNLQPTEVNIVGDSIDLEMRIMEGQQAHISHVRIYGNTRLYEEVVRRELRTKPGDLFSKDAIQRSAREIASMGFFDPEKVNPDIKPNYEDGTVDINWELEQKSNDQLEFSLGWGQTGIIGKIGIKLNNFSMRNLFGKNKMKRGLLPIGDGEQLSLSYQTNAKYYNSVSAGYSTGWFGGKRPNAFSVNVFYSKQSDISSTYRNSAWMNNYYNYAYGYGSYNSGYYDYTSMMDEDKYIKLFGASIGWGKRLRWPDDYFQLNLSLSYTRYMLRDWSYFIISNGNCNNINLGISLSRNSTDNQLFPRRGSEFMASVTLTPPWSLFDNKDYGSLASVETYNTDYDRYQSELQEKYRWIEYHKWKFKTRTFTPITNGQKCLVLMTRAEIGLLGYYNKNKISPFETYYVGGDGMSGYSSGYAEETIGLRGYENGSLTPYRAEGYAYDRFTLELRYPFLLGNTTIYGLGFVEGGNAWHETKDFHPFDIKRSAGLGVRIFLPMVGLMGIDWAYGFDYPYPTSTKKGGSQFHFILGQEF
;
A
#
# COMPACT_ATOMS: atom_id res chain seq x y z
N MET A 1 -41.44 -7.73 -22.35
CA MET A 1 -41.93 -8.80 -23.24
C MET A 1 -41.00 -9.99 -23.03
N LYS A 2 -41.33 -10.90 -22.21
CA LYS A 2 -41.94 -12.22 -22.46
C LYS A 2 -41.06 -13.03 -23.42
N ILE A 3 -40.52 -14.24 -23.16
CA ILE A 3 -41.02 -15.41 -22.44
C ILE A 3 -39.86 -16.41 -22.36
N LYS A 4 -39.45 -16.96 -21.23
CA LYS A 4 -39.73 -18.30 -20.64
C LYS A 4 -39.33 -19.45 -21.56
N ALA A 5 -38.35 -20.25 -21.20
CA ALA A 5 -38.37 -21.45 -20.35
C ALA A 5 -39.00 -22.66 -21.05
N VAL A 6 -38.34 -23.79 -20.97
CA VAL A 6 -38.91 -25.01 -20.40
C VAL A 6 -37.91 -26.19 -20.45
N THR A 7 -37.66 -26.71 -19.31
CA THR A 7 -37.09 -27.96 -18.84
C THR A 7 -37.86 -29.21 -19.34
N GLN A 8 -37.22 -30.37 -19.55
CA GLN A 8 -37.50 -31.67 -18.88
C GLN A 8 -36.82 -32.81 -19.63
N ARG A 9 -35.96 -33.52 -18.93
CA ARG A 9 -36.08 -34.92 -18.45
C ARG A 9 -36.91 -35.87 -19.32
N ILE A 10 -36.28 -37.03 -19.69
CA ILE A 10 -36.84 -38.37 -19.41
C ILE A 10 -35.70 -39.40 -19.44
N LYS A 11 -35.64 -40.17 -18.37
CA LYS A 11 -34.99 -41.49 -18.18
C LYS A 11 -35.87 -42.54 -18.84
N VAL A 12 -35.26 -43.66 -19.20
CA VAL A 12 -35.75 -45.07 -18.97
C VAL A 12 -35.04 -45.98 -19.96
N MET A 13 -34.13 -46.82 -19.51
CA MET A 13 -34.20 -48.27 -19.28
C MET A 13 -34.77 -49.12 -20.45
N VAL A 14 -34.01 -50.11 -20.91
CA VAL A 14 -34.22 -51.53 -20.68
C VAL A 14 -33.51 -52.40 -21.74
N LYS A 15 -32.60 -53.23 -21.28
CA LYS A 15 -32.36 -54.65 -21.52
C LYS A 15 -32.68 -55.29 -22.91
N GLY A 16 -31.66 -55.94 -23.42
CA GLY A 16 -31.88 -57.40 -23.55
C GLY A 16 -31.59 -57.97 -24.91
N ILE A 17 -30.73 -59.00 -24.91
CA ILE A 17 -30.82 -60.25 -25.74
C ILE A 17 -30.07 -60.31 -27.06
N LEU A 18 -28.94 -61.01 -27.00
CA LEU A 18 -28.38 -61.87 -28.07
C LEU A 18 -29.48 -62.79 -28.68
N PRO A 19 -29.36 -63.33 -29.86
CA PRO A 19 -28.32 -64.31 -30.21
C PRO A 19 -27.88 -64.42 -31.71
N PHE A 20 -26.73 -65.02 -31.90
CA PHE A 20 -26.28 -66.14 -32.76
C PHE A 20 -26.73 -66.23 -34.21
N TYR A 21 -25.79 -66.78 -35.02
CA TYR A 21 -25.76 -67.56 -36.24
C TYR A 21 -25.21 -66.76 -37.45
N LEU A 22 -24.39 -67.23 -38.30
CA LEU A 22 -23.63 -68.46 -38.60
C LEU A 22 -23.02 -68.24 -39.98
N PHE A 23 -21.80 -68.67 -40.17
CA PHE A 23 -21.14 -69.21 -41.37
C PHE A 23 -21.49 -68.74 -42.79
N ALA A 24 -20.46 -68.36 -43.58
CA ALA A 24 -20.09 -68.99 -44.84
C ALA A 24 -18.79 -68.48 -45.44
N PHE A 25 -17.80 -69.31 -45.49
CA PHE A 25 -16.86 -69.75 -46.56
C PHE A 25 -16.38 -68.83 -47.69
N LEU A 26 -15.08 -68.48 -47.64
CA LEU A 26 -13.93 -68.70 -48.56
C LEU A 26 -13.98 -68.08 -49.99
N PRO A 27 -12.82 -67.71 -50.63
CA PRO A 27 -11.54 -68.43 -50.56
C PRO A 27 -10.27 -67.60 -50.45
N LEU A 28 -9.22 -68.33 -50.08
CA LEU A 28 -7.80 -67.96 -50.01
C LEU A 28 -7.25 -67.35 -51.32
N SER A 29 -6.47 -66.27 -51.16
CA SER A 29 -5.29 -66.06 -51.96
C SER A 29 -4.06 -66.00 -51.04
N VAL A 30 -3.25 -67.02 -51.09
CA VAL A 30 -2.00 -67.13 -50.41
C VAL A 30 -0.99 -66.20 -51.12
N SER A 31 -0.67 -65.10 -50.52
CA SER A 31 0.61 -64.43 -50.75
C SER A 31 1.57 -64.96 -49.71
N ALA A 32 2.59 -65.64 -50.18
CA ALA A 32 3.73 -66.05 -49.34
C ALA A 32 4.38 -64.82 -48.77
N GLN A 33 4.06 -64.48 -47.48
CA GLN A 33 4.90 -63.65 -46.69
C GLN A 33 6.05 -64.51 -46.16
N ASP A 34 7.29 -64.15 -46.50
CA ASP A 34 8.48 -64.67 -45.85
C ASP A 34 8.31 -64.56 -44.35
N VAL A 35 8.16 -65.68 -43.69
CA VAL A 35 8.18 -65.74 -42.22
C VAL A 35 9.61 -65.40 -41.80
N ILE A 36 9.84 -64.19 -41.46
CA ILE A 36 11.05 -63.79 -40.76
C ILE A 36 11.00 -64.46 -39.39
N VAL A 37 11.70 -65.58 -39.25
CA VAL A 37 11.86 -66.28 -38.00
C VAL A 37 12.77 -65.39 -37.13
N SER A 38 12.18 -64.80 -36.09
CA SER A 38 12.98 -64.09 -35.09
C SER A 38 14.02 -65.03 -34.54
N PRO A 39 15.29 -64.64 -34.56
CA PRO A 39 16.36 -65.49 -34.04
C PRO A 39 16.12 -65.79 -32.57
N ASP A 40 16.16 -67.06 -32.21
CA ASP A 40 16.00 -67.50 -30.81
C ASP A 40 17.25 -67.13 -29.99
N ILE A 41 17.20 -65.94 -29.37
CA ILE A 41 18.24 -65.43 -28.49
C ILE A 41 17.74 -65.54 -27.06
N SER A 42 18.23 -66.56 -26.33
CA SER A 42 17.96 -66.67 -24.90
C SER A 42 18.94 -65.83 -24.07
N TYR A 43 18.44 -64.95 -23.23
CA TYR A 43 19.25 -64.20 -22.27
C TYR A 43 19.97 -65.08 -21.22
N ALA A 44 19.51 -66.32 -21.03
CA ALA A 44 20.13 -67.30 -20.16
C ALA A 44 21.24 -68.14 -20.87
N GLY A 45 21.43 -67.93 -22.19
CA GLY A 45 22.51 -68.59 -22.95
C GLY A 45 23.89 -67.96 -22.82
N THR A 46 24.92 -68.69 -23.17
CA THR A 46 26.30 -68.18 -23.27
C THR A 46 26.37 -67.08 -24.33
N PRO A 47 26.93 -65.89 -24.04
CA PRO A 47 27.05 -64.77 -24.99
C PRO A 47 27.88 -65.23 -26.22
N ARG A 48 27.30 -64.96 -27.41
CA ARG A 48 28.02 -65.23 -28.67
C ARG A 48 28.61 -63.90 -29.20
N GLN A 49 29.84 -63.89 -29.54
CA GLN A 49 30.49 -62.75 -30.22
C GLN A 49 30.03 -62.76 -31.68
N MET A 50 29.45 -61.66 -32.11
CA MET A 50 29.00 -61.47 -33.50
C MET A 50 29.47 -60.10 -34.00
N GLU A 51 29.53 -59.91 -35.30
CA GLU A 51 29.79 -58.64 -35.95
C GLU A 51 28.40 -57.91 -36.13
N LEU A 52 28.33 -56.62 -35.79
CA LEU A 52 27.19 -55.85 -36.04
C LEU A 52 27.01 -55.55 -37.52
N GLY A 53 26.11 -56.25 -38.19
CA GLY A 53 25.83 -56.11 -39.62
C GLY A 53 24.99 -54.96 -40.05
N GLY A 54 24.16 -54.46 -39.12
CA GLY A 54 23.30 -53.31 -39.32
C GLY A 54 22.57 -52.86 -38.05
N LEU A 55 22.24 -51.61 -37.99
CA LEU A 55 21.53 -50.98 -36.88
C LEU A 55 20.39 -50.08 -37.37
N ALA A 56 19.17 -50.42 -37.00
CA ALA A 56 17.98 -49.66 -37.35
C ALA A 56 17.30 -49.07 -36.08
N VAL A 57 16.64 -47.96 -36.23
CA VAL A 57 15.82 -47.35 -35.14
C VAL A 57 14.38 -47.31 -35.55
N LYS A 58 13.48 -47.70 -34.64
CA LYS A 58 12.06 -47.67 -34.85
C LYS A 58 11.31 -47.04 -33.65
N GLY A 59 10.14 -46.45 -33.92
CA GLY A 59 9.22 -45.97 -32.89
C GLY A 59 9.41 -44.52 -32.47
N VAL A 60 10.20 -43.72 -33.16
CA VAL A 60 10.40 -42.30 -32.91
C VAL A 60 10.29 -41.54 -34.23
N GLU A 61 9.40 -40.53 -34.24
CA GLU A 61 9.28 -39.57 -35.35
C GLU A 61 9.97 -38.24 -34.97
N GLY A 62 10.59 -37.56 -35.98
CA GLY A 62 11.19 -36.21 -35.78
C GLY A 62 12.63 -36.18 -35.30
N TYR A 63 13.31 -37.34 -35.33
CA TYR A 63 14.76 -37.44 -35.12
C TYR A 63 15.41 -38.13 -36.29
N GLU A 64 16.59 -37.67 -36.67
CA GLU A 64 17.36 -38.29 -37.73
C GLU A 64 17.97 -39.61 -37.21
N ASP A 65 17.82 -40.68 -37.97
CA ASP A 65 18.27 -42.04 -37.58
C ASP A 65 19.77 -42.09 -37.21
N TYR A 66 20.64 -41.36 -37.91
CA TYR A 66 22.05 -41.33 -37.60
C TYR A 66 22.35 -40.71 -36.24
N VAL A 67 21.54 -39.74 -35.76
CA VAL A 67 21.70 -39.16 -34.41
C VAL A 67 21.31 -40.18 -33.37
N LEU A 68 20.19 -40.85 -33.58
CA LEU A 68 19.72 -41.88 -32.65
C LEU A 68 20.65 -43.07 -32.61
N THR A 69 21.15 -43.57 -33.75
CA THR A 69 22.12 -44.66 -33.79
C THR A 69 23.43 -44.25 -33.12
N GLY A 70 23.90 -43.02 -33.33
CA GLY A 70 25.07 -42.45 -32.68
C GLY A 70 24.99 -42.45 -31.17
N LEU A 71 23.80 -42.15 -30.60
CA LEU A 71 23.55 -42.18 -29.14
C LEU A 71 23.76 -43.60 -28.55
N SER A 72 23.53 -44.66 -29.32
CA SER A 72 23.73 -46.03 -28.84
C SER A 72 25.22 -46.30 -28.53
N GLY A 73 26.14 -45.64 -29.24
CA GLY A 73 27.57 -45.90 -29.21
C GLY A 73 27.91 -47.23 -29.85
N LEU A 74 26.97 -47.83 -30.60
CA LEU A 74 27.22 -49.02 -31.42
C LEU A 74 27.57 -48.63 -32.85
N THR A 75 28.56 -49.24 -33.45
CA THR A 75 28.98 -48.95 -34.84
C THR A 75 28.89 -50.20 -35.68
N VAL A 76 28.38 -50.08 -36.90
CA VAL A 76 28.28 -51.18 -37.84
C VAL A 76 29.70 -51.68 -38.15
N GLY A 77 29.94 -53.02 -38.14
CA GLY A 77 31.23 -53.65 -38.24
C GLY A 77 31.91 -53.94 -36.89
N GLN A 78 31.33 -53.43 -35.77
CA GLN A 78 31.88 -53.69 -34.42
C GLN A 78 31.57 -55.14 -33.99
N LYS A 79 32.49 -55.79 -33.27
CA LYS A 79 32.22 -57.08 -32.60
C LYS A 79 31.44 -56.80 -31.32
N VAL A 80 30.22 -57.36 -31.17
CA VAL A 80 29.35 -57.26 -30.04
C VAL A 80 29.00 -58.60 -29.47
N SER A 81 28.84 -58.70 -28.18
CA SER A 81 28.33 -59.87 -27.51
C SER A 81 26.85 -59.89 -27.50
N VAL A 82 26.16 -60.90 -27.93
CA VAL A 82 24.71 -60.99 -28.00
C VAL A 82 24.22 -62.25 -27.24
N PRO A 83 23.50 -62.09 -26.14
CA PRO A 83 23.32 -60.89 -25.34
C PRO A 83 24.62 -60.49 -24.65
N GLY A 84 24.83 -59.13 -24.42
CA GLY A 84 26.11 -58.68 -23.90
C GLY A 84 26.09 -57.28 -23.29
N THR A 85 27.30 -56.90 -22.77
CA THR A 85 27.51 -55.63 -22.06
C THR A 85 27.37 -54.45 -22.99
N GLU A 86 27.78 -54.56 -24.26
CA GLU A 86 27.74 -53.49 -25.25
C GLU A 86 26.28 -53.05 -25.52
N ILE A 87 25.37 -54.03 -25.65
CA ILE A 87 23.93 -53.77 -25.82
C ILE A 87 23.35 -53.17 -24.56
N THR A 88 23.73 -53.68 -23.39
CA THR A 88 23.27 -53.13 -22.10
C THR A 88 23.73 -51.70 -21.91
N GLU A 89 24.96 -51.35 -22.25
CA GLU A 89 25.47 -50.00 -22.18
C GLU A 89 24.80 -49.06 -23.20
N ALA A 90 24.47 -49.54 -24.39
CA ALA A 90 23.66 -48.78 -25.33
C ALA A 90 22.29 -48.41 -24.76
N VAL A 91 21.58 -49.38 -24.14
CA VAL A 91 20.31 -49.11 -23.46
C VAL A 91 20.48 -48.10 -22.33
N LYS A 92 21.50 -48.22 -21.49
CA LYS A 92 21.82 -47.26 -20.41
C LYS A 92 22.10 -45.86 -20.94
N ARG A 93 22.80 -45.72 -22.08
CA ARG A 93 23.04 -44.41 -22.72
C ARG A 93 21.76 -43.72 -23.10
N TYR A 94 20.78 -44.38 -23.72
CA TYR A 94 19.49 -43.84 -24.03
C TYR A 94 18.74 -43.41 -22.76
N TRP A 95 18.74 -44.23 -21.69
CA TRP A 95 18.12 -43.91 -20.42
C TRP A 95 18.76 -42.68 -19.77
N LYS A 96 20.10 -42.54 -19.88
CA LYS A 96 20.83 -41.40 -19.34
C LYS A 96 20.44 -40.08 -20.01
N HIS A 97 20.09 -40.08 -21.29
CA HIS A 97 19.58 -38.91 -22.00
C HIS A 97 18.21 -38.43 -21.52
N GLY A 98 17.44 -39.33 -20.90
CA GLY A 98 16.13 -38.96 -20.31
C GLY A 98 14.99 -38.68 -21.30
N LEU A 99 15.25 -38.76 -22.61
CA LEU A 99 14.32 -38.46 -23.68
C LEU A 99 13.28 -39.55 -23.93
N PHE A 100 13.57 -40.77 -23.51
CA PHE A 100 12.77 -41.94 -23.85
C PHE A 100 12.07 -42.54 -22.64
N SER A 101 10.84 -42.99 -22.84
CA SER A 101 10.02 -43.70 -21.84
C SER A 101 10.23 -45.22 -21.90
N LYS A 102 10.60 -45.74 -23.06
CA LYS A 102 10.87 -47.15 -23.28
C LYS A 102 12.03 -47.27 -24.26
N VAL A 103 12.96 -48.15 -23.95
CA VAL A 103 14.12 -48.50 -24.79
C VAL A 103 14.23 -50.03 -24.82
N SER A 104 14.21 -50.61 -26.00
CA SER A 104 14.51 -52.03 -26.17
C SER A 104 15.28 -52.26 -27.45
N ILE A 105 16.20 -53.18 -27.40
CA ILE A 105 17.03 -53.54 -28.57
C ILE A 105 16.70 -55.02 -28.89
N THR A 106 16.29 -55.27 -30.10
CA THR A 106 15.97 -56.64 -30.59
C THR A 106 16.92 -56.97 -31.70
N ALA A 107 17.22 -58.27 -31.87
CA ALA A 107 17.88 -58.77 -33.05
C ALA A 107 16.79 -59.08 -34.10
N ASP A 108 16.82 -58.34 -35.22
CA ASP A 108 15.85 -58.58 -36.31
C ASP A 108 16.25 -59.78 -37.16
N SER A 109 17.54 -59.97 -37.40
CA SER A 109 18.02 -61.12 -38.11
C SER A 109 19.49 -61.48 -37.77
N ILE A 110 19.87 -62.72 -37.94
CA ILE A 110 21.22 -63.18 -37.86
C ILE A 110 21.59 -63.89 -39.18
N VAL A 111 22.65 -63.41 -39.85
CA VAL A 111 23.14 -63.98 -41.09
C VAL A 111 24.59 -64.37 -40.95
N GLY A 112 24.85 -65.66 -40.82
CA GLY A 112 26.17 -66.21 -40.51
C GLY A 112 26.71 -65.71 -39.15
N ASN A 113 27.77 -64.90 -39.12
CA ASN A 113 28.35 -64.35 -37.93
C ASN A 113 27.97 -62.87 -37.74
N LYS A 114 26.95 -62.32 -38.52
CA LYS A 114 26.47 -60.91 -38.43
C LYS A 114 25.12 -60.86 -37.81
N VAL A 115 24.95 -59.91 -36.86
CA VAL A 115 23.65 -59.59 -36.20
C VAL A 115 23.14 -58.27 -36.69
N TYR A 116 21.86 -58.15 -37.01
CA TYR A 116 21.17 -56.94 -37.34
C TYR A 116 20.26 -56.57 -36.15
N LEU A 117 20.59 -55.41 -35.56
CA LEU A 117 19.89 -54.97 -34.37
C LEU A 117 18.88 -53.87 -34.70
N CYS A 118 17.72 -53.92 -34.05
CA CYS A 118 16.72 -52.86 -34.11
C CYS A 118 16.51 -52.24 -32.73
N ILE A 119 16.68 -50.96 -32.66
CA ILE A 119 16.46 -50.17 -31.44
C ILE A 119 15.04 -49.62 -31.45
N HIS A 120 14.24 -50.08 -30.55
CA HIS A 120 12.87 -49.58 -30.37
C HIS A 120 12.85 -48.53 -29.28
N LEU A 121 12.55 -47.30 -29.65
CA LEU A 121 12.46 -46.14 -28.76
C LEU A 121 11.05 -45.64 -28.68
N THR A 122 10.63 -45.21 -27.49
CA THR A 122 9.39 -44.47 -27.28
C THR A 122 9.72 -43.18 -26.58
N THR A 123 9.43 -42.05 -27.19
CA THR A 123 9.69 -40.77 -26.57
C THR A 123 8.77 -40.54 -25.36
N ARG A 124 9.27 -39.78 -24.41
CA ARG A 124 8.40 -39.32 -23.30
C ARG A 124 7.38 -38.29 -23.81
N PRO A 125 6.15 -38.31 -23.30
CA PRO A 125 5.14 -37.34 -23.69
C PRO A 125 5.53 -35.91 -23.30
N ARG A 126 5.03 -34.95 -24.04
CA ARG A 126 5.23 -33.52 -23.78
C ARG A 126 3.98 -32.89 -23.15
N VAL A 127 4.20 -31.84 -22.34
CA VAL A 127 3.10 -31.09 -21.73
C VAL A 127 2.41 -30.23 -22.78
N SER A 128 1.15 -30.52 -23.09
CA SER A 128 0.31 -29.67 -23.95
C SER A 128 -0.29 -28.49 -23.19
N SER A 129 -0.79 -28.76 -21.97
CA SER A 129 -1.35 -27.76 -21.07
C SER A 129 -1.31 -28.22 -19.61
N ILE A 130 -1.44 -27.24 -18.70
CA ILE A 130 -1.49 -27.50 -17.27
C ILE A 130 -2.76 -26.90 -16.72
N ASN A 131 -3.59 -27.71 -16.07
CA ASN A 131 -4.80 -27.25 -15.40
C ASN A 131 -4.59 -27.29 -13.90
N TYR A 132 -4.99 -26.19 -13.22
CA TYR A 132 -4.90 -26.07 -11.78
C TYR A 132 -6.28 -26.06 -11.16
N TYR A 133 -6.53 -26.95 -10.21
CA TYR A 133 -7.78 -27.08 -9.48
C TYR A 133 -7.56 -26.77 -7.99
N GLY A 134 -8.55 -26.13 -7.34
CA GLY A 134 -8.51 -25.78 -5.91
C GLY A 134 -7.74 -24.49 -5.58
N LEU A 135 -7.28 -23.72 -6.59
CA LEU A 135 -6.53 -22.48 -6.44
C LEU A 135 -7.34 -21.25 -6.77
N LYS A 136 -6.99 -20.13 -6.09
CA LYS A 136 -7.40 -18.78 -6.51
C LYS A 136 -6.54 -18.30 -7.67
N LYS A 137 -7.00 -17.31 -8.44
CA LYS A 137 -6.27 -16.77 -9.60
C LYS A 137 -4.82 -16.38 -9.27
N SER A 138 -4.60 -15.61 -8.21
CA SER A 138 -3.24 -15.19 -7.79
C SER A 138 -2.36 -16.37 -7.35
N GLU A 139 -2.95 -17.38 -6.71
CA GLU A 139 -2.19 -18.58 -6.29
C GLU A 139 -1.82 -19.45 -7.49
N ARG A 140 -2.64 -19.43 -8.54
CA ARG A 140 -2.35 -20.12 -9.81
C ARG A 140 -1.16 -19.45 -10.51
N GLU A 141 -1.15 -18.14 -10.63
CA GLU A 141 -0.06 -17.36 -11.23
C GLU A 141 1.28 -17.61 -10.48
N ASP A 142 1.24 -17.57 -9.13
CA ASP A 142 2.39 -17.92 -8.29
C ASP A 142 2.86 -19.36 -8.55
N MET A 143 1.95 -20.30 -8.74
CA MET A 143 2.24 -21.72 -8.91
C MET A 143 2.85 -22.00 -10.29
N GLU A 144 2.33 -21.39 -11.35
CA GLU A 144 2.88 -21.47 -12.71
C GLU A 144 4.35 -21.02 -12.74
N GLN A 145 4.66 -19.94 -12.05
CA GLN A 145 6.03 -19.43 -11.95
C GLN A 145 6.93 -20.33 -11.12
N LYS A 146 6.44 -20.86 -9.97
CA LYS A 146 7.26 -21.65 -9.05
C LYS A 146 7.52 -23.08 -9.50
N LEU A 147 6.55 -23.72 -10.15
CA LEU A 147 6.74 -25.09 -10.65
C LEU A 147 7.69 -25.15 -11.83
N GLY A 148 7.78 -24.08 -12.61
CA GLY A 148 8.70 -23.98 -13.75
C GLY A 148 8.44 -25.01 -14.85
N ILE A 149 7.22 -25.58 -14.91
CA ILE A 149 6.82 -26.51 -15.96
C ILE A 149 6.28 -25.70 -17.13
N MET A 150 6.96 -25.75 -18.27
CA MET A 150 6.51 -25.03 -19.45
C MET A 150 5.78 -25.96 -20.42
N LYS A 151 4.86 -25.39 -21.19
CA LYS A 151 4.25 -26.05 -22.32
C LYS A 151 5.34 -26.55 -23.28
N GLY A 152 5.22 -27.79 -23.78
CA GLY A 152 6.23 -28.43 -24.64
C GLY A 152 7.35 -29.15 -23.88
N SER A 153 7.47 -29.01 -22.56
CA SER A 153 8.45 -29.72 -21.75
C SER A 153 8.15 -31.23 -21.74
N GLN A 154 9.19 -32.06 -21.80
CA GLN A 154 9.04 -33.49 -21.62
C GLN A 154 8.74 -33.87 -20.18
N ILE A 155 7.84 -34.80 -19.96
CA ILE A 155 7.46 -35.23 -18.62
C ILE A 155 8.37 -36.33 -18.13
N THR A 156 9.01 -36.08 -17.00
CA THR A 156 9.80 -37.10 -16.27
C THR A 156 9.20 -37.31 -14.88
N PRO A 157 9.31 -38.52 -14.30
CA PRO A 157 8.85 -38.75 -12.93
C PRO A 157 9.48 -37.77 -11.94
N ASN A 158 10.77 -37.50 -12.07
CA ASN A 158 11.49 -36.53 -11.23
C ASN A 158 10.87 -35.11 -11.32
N MET A 159 10.47 -34.68 -12.52
CA MET A 159 9.82 -33.37 -12.69
C MET A 159 8.50 -33.29 -11.92
N ILE A 160 7.70 -34.35 -11.96
CA ILE A 160 6.43 -34.42 -11.24
C ILE A 160 6.65 -34.44 -9.74
N ASP A 161 7.60 -35.23 -9.25
CA ASP A 161 7.90 -35.32 -7.82
C ASP A 161 8.48 -33.99 -7.30
N ARG A 162 9.38 -33.36 -8.07
CA ARG A 162 9.88 -32.02 -7.77
C ARG A 162 8.73 -31.00 -7.73
N ALA A 163 7.82 -31.03 -8.68
CA ALA A 163 6.65 -30.16 -8.71
C ALA A 163 5.76 -30.36 -7.47
N LYS A 164 5.51 -31.59 -7.06
CA LYS A 164 4.76 -31.92 -5.83
C LYS A 164 5.47 -31.34 -4.60
N ILE A 165 6.78 -31.52 -4.49
CA ILE A 165 7.57 -31.00 -3.36
C ILE A 165 7.53 -29.45 -3.32
N LEU A 166 7.73 -28.80 -4.46
CA LEU A 166 7.68 -27.33 -4.55
C LEU A 166 6.30 -26.78 -4.23
N ALA A 167 5.24 -27.40 -4.75
CA ALA A 167 3.87 -27.02 -4.44
C ALA A 167 3.55 -27.21 -2.95
N LYS A 168 3.96 -28.35 -2.38
CA LYS A 168 3.77 -28.62 -0.95
C LYS A 168 4.46 -27.59 -0.08
N LYS A 169 5.74 -27.32 -0.35
CA LYS A 169 6.53 -26.28 0.35
C LYS A 169 5.87 -24.91 0.27
N TYR A 170 5.41 -24.50 -0.91
CA TYR A 170 4.70 -23.22 -1.08
C TYR A 170 3.47 -23.09 -0.18
N PHE A 171 2.67 -24.17 -0.04
CA PHE A 171 1.49 -24.15 0.82
C PHE A 171 1.84 -24.27 2.29
N GLU A 172 2.90 -25.00 2.65
CA GLU A 172 3.44 -25.03 4.01
C GLU A 172 3.90 -23.64 4.47
N ASP A 173 4.63 -22.91 3.61
CA ASP A 173 5.05 -21.52 3.87
C ASP A 173 3.84 -20.57 4.05
N LYS A 174 2.74 -20.85 3.36
CA LYS A 174 1.47 -20.12 3.55
C LYS A 174 0.63 -20.62 4.75
N GLY A 175 1.12 -21.63 5.48
CA GLY A 175 0.51 -22.19 6.70
C GLY A 175 -0.45 -23.36 6.49
N TYR A 176 -0.45 -23.96 5.31
CA TYR A 176 -1.24 -25.17 4.98
C TYR A 176 -0.38 -26.44 5.05
N LYS A 177 0.01 -26.84 6.26
CA LYS A 177 0.92 -27.99 6.47
C LYS A 177 0.37 -29.31 5.92
N ASN A 178 -0.96 -29.48 5.94
CA ASN A 178 -1.64 -30.69 5.52
C ASN A 178 -2.17 -30.61 4.07
N ALA A 179 -1.61 -29.70 3.25
CA ALA A 179 -1.99 -29.60 1.84
C ALA A 179 -1.67 -30.91 1.10
N GLU A 180 -2.65 -31.42 0.38
CA GLU A 180 -2.51 -32.59 -0.49
C GLU A 180 -2.42 -32.11 -1.93
N ILE A 181 -1.37 -32.54 -2.62
CA ILE A 181 -1.09 -32.21 -4.02
C ILE A 181 -1.12 -33.49 -4.82
N ASN A 182 -2.05 -33.57 -5.77
CA ASN A 182 -2.13 -34.66 -6.73
C ASN A 182 -1.90 -34.11 -8.14
N ILE A 183 -0.95 -34.71 -8.86
CA ILE A 183 -0.66 -34.39 -10.25
C ILE A 183 -0.95 -35.64 -11.06
N THR A 184 -1.93 -35.56 -11.91
CA THR A 184 -2.34 -36.63 -12.82
C THR A 184 -2.05 -36.24 -14.26
N GLN A 185 -1.74 -37.22 -15.07
CA GLN A 185 -1.48 -37.07 -16.49
C GLN A 185 -2.68 -37.63 -17.26
N ARG A 186 -3.10 -36.92 -18.26
CA ARG A 186 -4.16 -37.29 -19.17
C ARG A 186 -3.71 -37.08 -20.60
N ASP A 187 -3.85 -38.07 -21.47
CA ASP A 187 -3.49 -37.94 -22.87
C ASP A 187 -4.29 -36.81 -23.55
N ASP A 188 -3.58 -35.98 -24.33
CA ASP A 188 -4.20 -34.95 -25.13
C ASP A 188 -4.63 -35.53 -26.48
N VAL A 189 -5.92 -35.56 -26.72
CA VAL A 189 -6.52 -36.13 -27.96
C VAL A 189 -6.14 -35.29 -29.20
N THR A 190 -5.68 -34.04 -29.02
CA THR A 190 -5.38 -33.11 -30.11
C THR A 190 -3.97 -33.19 -30.61
N GLY A 191 -3.03 -33.80 -29.85
CA GLY A 191 -1.61 -33.90 -30.18
C GLY A 191 -1.07 -35.32 -30.09
N LYS A 192 -0.14 -35.67 -30.99
CA LYS A 192 0.59 -36.94 -30.90
C LYS A 192 1.62 -36.90 -29.79
N ASN A 193 1.57 -37.84 -28.84
CA ASN A 193 2.46 -37.95 -27.70
C ASN A 193 2.50 -36.71 -26.80
N GLU A 194 1.36 -36.06 -26.64
CA GLU A 194 1.15 -34.91 -25.73
C GLU A 194 0.22 -35.30 -24.59
N VAL A 195 0.44 -34.71 -23.42
CA VAL A 195 -0.40 -34.92 -22.25
C VAL A 195 -0.74 -33.61 -21.57
N ILE A 196 -1.92 -33.62 -20.97
CA ILE A 196 -2.40 -32.55 -20.09
C ILE A 196 -2.06 -32.92 -18.66
N LEU A 197 -1.46 -31.98 -17.91
CA LEU A 197 -1.21 -32.14 -16.48
C LEU A 197 -2.36 -31.53 -15.70
N ASP A 198 -3.08 -32.32 -14.95
CA ASP A 198 -4.12 -31.89 -14.03
C ASP A 198 -3.53 -31.84 -12.61
N VAL A 199 -3.28 -30.62 -12.11
CA VAL A 199 -2.72 -30.35 -10.78
C VAL A 199 -3.88 -30.02 -9.83
N THR A 200 -4.26 -30.98 -9.01
CA THR A 200 -5.33 -30.85 -8.03
C THR A 200 -4.73 -30.58 -6.65
N ILE A 201 -5.12 -29.48 -6.02
CA ILE A 201 -4.60 -29.07 -4.73
C ILE A 201 -5.74 -28.91 -3.73
N ASP A 202 -5.75 -29.78 -2.73
CA ASP A 202 -6.59 -29.63 -1.55
C ASP A 202 -5.76 -28.99 -0.43
N LYS A 203 -6.00 -27.73 -0.18
CA LYS A 203 -5.23 -26.94 0.78
C LYS A 203 -5.51 -27.33 2.22
N LYS A 204 -6.62 -27.99 2.50
CA LYS A 204 -7.10 -28.24 3.88
C LYS A 204 -7.19 -26.93 4.70
N SER A 205 -7.07 -27.00 6.01
CA SER A 205 -7.15 -25.86 6.91
C SER A 205 -5.78 -25.26 7.22
N LYS A 206 -5.74 -23.95 7.43
CA LYS A 206 -4.50 -23.29 7.94
C LYS A 206 -4.24 -23.68 9.37
N MET A 207 -3.00 -24.09 9.65
CA MET A 207 -2.56 -24.50 10.97
C MET A 207 -2.47 -23.32 11.94
N ARG A 208 -2.82 -23.57 13.19
CA ARG A 208 -2.66 -22.65 14.32
C ARG A 208 -1.98 -23.37 15.47
N VAL A 209 -1.35 -22.65 16.37
CA VAL A 209 -0.72 -23.27 17.54
C VAL A 209 -1.77 -23.45 18.64
N ARG A 210 -1.91 -24.68 19.13
CA ARG A 210 -2.80 -25.01 20.25
C ARG A 210 -2.11 -24.75 21.59
N ARG A 211 -0.87 -25.27 21.74
CA ARG A 211 -0.06 -25.11 22.94
C ARG A 211 1.39 -24.86 22.59
N ILE A 212 2.05 -24.04 23.40
CA ILE A 212 3.49 -23.85 23.37
C ILE A 212 4.04 -24.30 24.72
N ILE A 213 4.94 -25.27 24.69
CA ILE A 213 5.55 -25.90 25.87
C ILE A 213 7.02 -25.45 25.89
N PHE A 214 7.45 -24.87 26.99
CA PHE A 214 8.85 -24.51 27.21
C PHE A 214 9.41 -25.36 28.34
N GLN A 215 10.67 -25.75 28.23
CA GLN A 215 11.43 -26.44 29.26
C GLN A 215 12.80 -25.76 29.38
N GLY A 216 13.33 -25.68 30.60
CA GLY A 216 14.64 -25.05 30.87
C GLY A 216 14.60 -23.54 30.98
N ASN A 217 13.43 -22.90 30.90
CA ASN A 217 13.25 -21.43 30.99
C ASN A 217 13.04 -21.01 32.47
N GLU A 218 14.10 -20.95 33.26
CA GLU A 218 14.04 -20.59 34.70
C GLU A 218 13.97 -19.08 34.91
N GLN A 219 14.76 -18.31 34.18
CA GLN A 219 14.87 -16.85 34.31
C GLN A 219 13.80 -16.08 33.53
N LEU A 220 13.34 -16.63 32.40
CA LEU A 220 12.24 -16.07 31.64
C LEU A 220 10.94 -16.81 31.93
N THR A 221 10.04 -16.15 32.65
CA THR A 221 8.70 -16.71 32.86
C THR A 221 7.95 -16.94 31.54
N LYS A 222 7.12 -17.98 31.49
CA LYS A 222 6.28 -18.27 30.32
C LYS A 222 5.48 -17.05 29.85
N LYS A 223 5.05 -16.16 30.76
CA LYS A 223 4.34 -14.91 30.45
C LYS A 223 5.23 -13.90 29.69
N LYS A 224 6.50 -13.75 30.07
CA LYS A 224 7.46 -12.89 29.36
C LYS A 224 7.78 -13.45 27.98
N ILE A 225 7.84 -14.78 27.85
CA ILE A 225 8.11 -15.45 26.56
C ILE A 225 6.89 -15.35 25.62
N THR A 226 5.69 -15.67 26.07
CA THR A 226 4.48 -15.72 25.22
C THR A 226 3.73 -14.39 25.12
N GLY A 227 4.03 -13.44 25.99
CA GLY A 227 3.37 -12.14 26.05
C GLY A 227 2.00 -12.16 26.75
N SER A 228 1.41 -10.98 26.88
CA SER A 228 0.08 -10.74 27.44
C SER A 228 -0.88 -10.19 26.39
N MET A 229 -2.10 -9.82 26.81
CA MET A 229 -3.07 -9.18 25.92
C MET A 229 -2.52 -7.87 25.30
N PHE A 230 -1.72 -7.13 26.06
CA PHE A 230 -1.19 -5.81 25.67
C PHE A 230 0.29 -5.81 25.26
N THR A 231 1.06 -6.83 25.67
CA THR A 231 2.50 -6.91 25.42
C THR A 231 2.85 -8.09 24.52
N LYS A 232 3.76 -7.85 23.56
CA LYS A 232 4.39 -8.91 22.78
C LYS A 232 5.41 -9.65 23.65
N GLY A 233 5.29 -10.98 23.73
CA GLY A 233 6.34 -11.80 24.34
C GLY A 233 7.55 -11.97 23.41
N ALA A 234 8.64 -12.48 23.97
CA ALA A 234 9.86 -12.81 23.23
C ALA A 234 9.58 -13.78 22.05
N PHE A 235 8.70 -14.75 22.28
CA PHE A 235 8.26 -15.73 21.26
C PHE A 235 7.01 -15.28 20.48
N GLY A 236 6.71 -13.98 20.45
CA GLY A 236 5.44 -13.41 20.01
C GLY A 236 5.16 -13.44 18.50
N LYS A 237 6.03 -14.05 17.69
CA LYS A 237 5.77 -14.27 16.26
C LYS A 237 4.73 -15.37 16.02
N ILE A 238 4.65 -16.35 16.92
CA ILE A 238 3.56 -17.32 17.02
C ILE A 238 2.87 -17.19 18.38
N ASN A 239 1.60 -17.59 18.48
CA ASN A 239 0.84 -17.53 19.72
C ASN A 239 -0.21 -18.64 19.79
N GLU A 240 -0.58 -19.01 21.00
CA GLU A 240 -1.60 -20.04 21.24
C GLU A 240 -2.98 -19.56 20.80
N SER A 241 -3.70 -20.37 20.02
CA SER A 241 -5.09 -20.13 19.62
C SER A 241 -6.07 -20.48 20.75
N GLY A 242 -7.28 -19.91 20.70
CA GLY A 242 -8.36 -20.26 21.66
C GLY A 242 -8.26 -19.63 23.04
N LYS A 243 -7.21 -18.87 23.36
CA LYS A 243 -7.12 -18.08 24.59
C LYS A 243 -7.71 -16.69 24.39
N PHE A 244 -8.50 -16.21 25.35
CA PHE A 244 -9.13 -14.88 25.30
C PHE A 244 -8.13 -13.76 25.01
N LYS A 245 -6.92 -13.82 25.58
CA LYS A 245 -5.83 -12.86 25.32
C LYS A 245 -5.39 -12.81 23.83
N ASN A 246 -5.72 -13.82 23.04
CA ASN A 246 -5.32 -13.96 21.64
C ASN A 246 -6.52 -13.97 20.67
N LEU A 247 -7.73 -13.66 21.13
CA LEU A 247 -8.97 -13.74 20.34
C LEU A 247 -8.87 -12.98 19.01
N PHE A 248 -8.26 -11.78 19.03
CA PHE A 248 -8.04 -10.96 17.84
C PHE A 248 -6.62 -11.03 17.26
N LYS A 249 -5.71 -11.82 17.89
CA LYS A 249 -4.29 -11.89 17.54
C LYS A 249 -3.83 -13.29 17.13
N ALA A 250 -4.76 -14.24 17.02
CA ALA A 250 -4.41 -15.61 16.66
C ALA A 250 -3.68 -15.67 15.33
N LYS A 251 -2.40 -16.01 15.37
CA LYS A 251 -1.54 -16.08 14.18
C LYS A 251 -1.56 -17.50 13.63
N LYS A 252 -1.46 -17.58 12.31
CA LYS A 252 -1.27 -18.85 11.60
C LYS A 252 0.15 -19.32 11.85
N PHE A 253 0.32 -20.63 12.02
CA PHE A 253 1.63 -21.25 12.11
C PHE A 253 2.23 -21.35 10.70
N THR A 254 3.44 -20.83 10.54
CA THR A 254 4.28 -21.04 9.35
C THR A 254 5.71 -21.31 9.81
N PRO A 255 6.51 -22.10 9.05
CA PRO A 255 7.92 -22.38 9.41
C PRO A 255 8.72 -21.08 9.62
N ASP A 256 8.63 -20.12 8.70
CA ASP A 256 9.34 -18.84 8.79
C ASP A 256 9.04 -18.08 10.09
N ARG A 257 7.75 -18.01 10.47
CA ARG A 257 7.36 -17.36 11.73
C ARG A 257 7.87 -18.11 12.96
N TYR A 258 8.01 -19.41 12.85
CA TYR A 258 8.56 -20.22 13.93
C TYR A 258 10.04 -19.95 14.09
N ASP A 259 10.80 -19.92 12.99
CA ASP A 259 12.23 -19.58 12.99
C ASP A 259 12.48 -18.15 13.48
N GLU A 260 11.65 -17.18 13.04
CA GLU A 260 11.70 -15.84 13.59
C GLU A 260 11.38 -15.80 15.12
N ALA A 261 10.49 -16.67 15.58
CA ALA A 261 10.16 -16.73 17.01
C ALA A 261 11.33 -17.32 17.81
N LYS A 262 12.01 -18.35 17.28
CA LYS A 262 13.22 -18.92 17.89
C LYS A 262 14.34 -17.86 18.00
N LYS A 263 14.63 -17.16 16.92
CA LYS A 263 15.61 -16.06 16.90
C LYS A 263 15.26 -14.98 17.90
N ALA A 264 14.00 -14.54 17.92
CA ALA A 264 13.55 -13.51 18.85
C ALA A 264 13.60 -13.97 20.33
N LEU A 265 13.48 -15.27 20.60
CA LEU A 265 13.66 -15.83 21.95
C LEU A 265 15.11 -15.72 22.39
N ILE A 266 16.06 -16.17 21.55
CA ILE A 266 17.50 -16.07 21.84
C ILE A 266 17.93 -14.60 21.95
N ASP A 267 17.49 -13.72 21.03
CA ASP A 267 17.72 -12.27 21.13
C ASP A 267 17.24 -11.69 22.48
N LYS A 268 16.14 -12.25 23.04
CA LYS A 268 15.65 -11.80 24.36
C LYS A 268 16.51 -12.30 25.52
N TYR A 269 17.06 -13.50 25.44
CA TYR A 269 18.04 -13.97 26.41
C TYR A 269 19.33 -13.15 26.32
N ASN A 270 19.83 -12.89 25.13
CA ASN A 270 21.00 -12.06 24.89
C ASN A 270 20.80 -10.61 25.41
N GLU A 271 19.57 -10.06 25.26
CA GLU A 271 19.20 -8.76 25.82
C GLU A 271 19.31 -8.75 27.37
N LEU A 272 19.12 -9.88 28.01
CA LEU A 272 19.19 -10.06 29.47
C LEU A 272 20.57 -10.52 29.96
N GLY A 273 21.55 -10.63 29.09
CA GLY A 273 22.91 -10.99 29.38
C GLY A 273 23.23 -12.50 29.36
N PHE A 274 22.27 -13.31 28.93
CA PHE A 274 22.50 -14.76 28.77
C PHE A 274 23.10 -15.03 27.37
N ARG A 275 24.40 -14.80 27.26
CA ARG A 275 25.16 -14.89 26.01
C ARG A 275 25.10 -16.28 25.40
N ASP A 276 25.20 -17.32 26.22
CA ASP A 276 25.32 -18.72 25.80
C ASP A 276 23.94 -19.39 25.65
N ALA A 277 22.86 -18.61 25.79
CA ALA A 277 21.53 -19.17 25.66
C ALA A 277 21.31 -19.80 24.28
N THR A 278 20.88 -21.05 24.30
CA THR A 278 20.65 -21.84 23.08
C THR A 278 19.39 -22.68 23.16
N ILE A 279 18.85 -23.05 22.02
CA ILE A 279 17.74 -24.01 21.93
C ILE A 279 18.35 -25.38 21.70
N LEU A 280 18.26 -26.25 22.71
CA LEU A 280 18.79 -27.62 22.67
C LEU A 280 17.93 -28.51 21.75
N GLU A 281 16.62 -28.36 21.88
CA GLU A 281 15.67 -29.22 21.18
C GLU A 281 14.41 -28.42 20.85
N ASP A 282 13.90 -28.58 19.66
CA ASP A 282 12.60 -28.04 19.29
C ASP A 282 11.81 -29.05 18.44
N SER A 283 10.51 -29.11 18.67
CA SER A 283 9.64 -30.00 17.90
C SER A 283 8.25 -29.40 17.68
N VAL A 284 7.66 -29.74 16.53
CA VAL A 284 6.31 -29.32 16.11
C VAL A 284 5.56 -30.52 15.62
N TRP A 285 4.49 -30.90 16.35
CA TRP A 285 3.64 -32.01 15.93
C TRP A 285 2.18 -31.59 15.76
N THR A 286 1.51 -32.26 14.85
CA THR A 286 0.09 -32.04 14.55
C THR A 286 -0.76 -32.70 15.63
N VAL A 287 -1.74 -32.00 16.15
CA VAL A 287 -2.70 -32.48 17.15
C VAL A 287 -4.02 -32.82 16.47
N ASP A 288 -4.48 -31.99 15.58
CA ASP A 288 -5.68 -32.15 14.77
C ASP A 288 -5.51 -31.46 13.42
N GLU A 289 -6.54 -31.50 12.57
CA GLU A 289 -6.49 -30.91 11.22
C GLU A 289 -6.16 -29.41 11.16
N LYS A 290 -6.30 -28.71 12.28
CA LYS A 290 -6.15 -27.24 12.37
C LYS A 290 -5.10 -26.78 13.34
N HIS A 291 -4.55 -27.69 14.17
CA HIS A 291 -3.69 -27.31 15.28
C HIS A 291 -2.39 -28.09 15.34
N VAL A 292 -1.33 -27.40 15.70
CA VAL A 292 -0.03 -27.96 16.09
C VAL A 292 0.29 -27.63 17.53
N ASN A 293 1.03 -28.49 18.21
CA ASN A 293 1.75 -28.15 19.42
C ASN A 293 3.21 -27.85 19.09
N VAL A 294 3.81 -26.96 19.87
CA VAL A 294 5.22 -26.57 19.77
C VAL A 294 5.88 -26.84 21.09
N PHE A 295 7.01 -27.53 21.07
CA PHE A 295 7.91 -27.74 22.18
C PHE A 295 9.23 -27.05 21.91
N VAL A 296 9.79 -26.38 22.92
CA VAL A 296 11.11 -25.74 22.86
C VAL A 296 11.82 -25.95 24.19
N LYS A 297 12.96 -26.60 24.10
CA LYS A 297 13.87 -26.80 25.25
C LYS A 297 15.03 -25.83 25.15
N VAL A 298 15.15 -24.98 26.14
CA VAL A 298 16.15 -23.91 26.20
C VAL A 298 17.20 -24.23 27.26
N GLU A 299 18.44 -23.98 26.97
CA GLU A 299 19.53 -23.86 27.93
C GLU A 299 19.86 -22.39 28.05
N GLU A 300 19.65 -21.81 29.24
CA GLU A 300 19.79 -20.36 29.42
C GLU A 300 21.26 -19.94 29.62
N GLY A 301 22.09 -20.83 30.13
CA GLY A 301 23.47 -20.52 30.48
C GLY A 301 23.57 -19.57 31.70
N GLN A 302 24.74 -18.99 31.90
CA GLN A 302 24.95 -17.98 32.96
C GLN A 302 24.76 -16.56 32.38
N ARG A 303 24.49 -15.61 33.30
CA ARG A 303 24.39 -14.21 32.94
C ARG A 303 25.76 -13.56 32.98
N TYR A 304 26.09 -12.81 31.92
CA TYR A 304 27.36 -12.10 31.81
C TYR A 304 27.22 -10.59 31.99
N TYR A 305 28.30 -10.00 32.53
CA TYR A 305 28.45 -8.57 32.78
C TYR A 305 29.66 -8.02 32.08
N ILE A 306 29.66 -6.74 31.79
CA ILE A 306 30.78 -6.06 31.17
C ILE A 306 31.82 -5.73 32.23
N ARG A 307 33.05 -6.27 32.09
CA ARG A 307 34.19 -5.96 32.98
C ARG A 307 34.95 -4.74 32.49
N ASN A 308 35.23 -4.68 31.17
CA ASN A 308 35.94 -3.57 30.58
C ASN A 308 35.52 -3.40 29.10
N ILE A 309 35.64 -2.16 28.59
CA ILE A 309 35.44 -1.82 27.17
C ILE A 309 36.63 -1.02 26.72
N THR A 310 37.38 -1.54 25.77
CA THR A 310 38.54 -0.88 25.13
C THR A 310 38.27 -0.59 23.67
N TRP A 311 38.68 0.57 23.20
CA TRP A 311 38.56 0.98 21.81
C TRP A 311 39.95 0.97 21.17
N VAL A 312 40.05 0.41 19.98
CA VAL A 312 41.31 0.31 19.24
C VAL A 312 41.06 0.76 17.80
N GLY A 313 41.89 1.68 17.32
CA GLY A 313 41.84 2.15 15.94
C GLY A 313 40.96 3.39 15.70
N ASN A 314 40.39 3.99 16.77
CA ASN A 314 39.61 5.21 16.68
C ASN A 314 40.51 6.45 16.69
N THR A 315 40.85 6.96 15.50
CA THR A 315 41.68 8.16 15.32
C THR A 315 40.85 9.43 15.04
N VAL A 316 39.67 9.27 14.47
CA VAL A 316 38.78 10.36 14.07
C VAL A 316 37.82 10.74 15.19
N VAL A 317 37.36 9.80 15.97
CA VAL A 317 36.36 10.00 17.02
C VAL A 317 36.95 9.68 18.38
N SER A 318 36.72 10.56 19.35
CA SER A 318 37.24 10.37 20.71
C SER A 318 36.58 9.16 21.41
N THR A 319 37.36 8.47 22.24
CA THR A 319 36.88 7.36 23.07
C THR A 319 35.71 7.77 23.98
N ASP A 320 35.71 8.99 24.50
CA ASP A 320 34.62 9.47 25.35
C ASP A 320 33.30 9.58 24.62
N TRP A 321 33.34 10.08 23.37
CA TRP A 321 32.13 10.13 22.51
C TRP A 321 31.64 8.73 22.14
N LEU A 322 32.56 7.81 21.82
CA LEU A 322 32.21 6.41 21.51
C LEU A 322 31.57 5.71 22.70
N ASN A 323 32.10 5.89 23.90
CA ASN A 323 31.51 5.36 25.14
C ASN A 323 30.12 5.96 25.42
N ALA A 324 29.97 7.26 25.25
CA ALA A 324 28.67 7.94 25.42
C ALA A 324 27.63 7.44 24.40
N SER A 325 28.03 7.25 23.14
CA SER A 325 27.16 6.76 22.06
C SER A 325 26.82 5.29 22.23
N LEU A 326 27.75 4.45 22.71
CA LEU A 326 27.50 3.03 23.01
C LEU A 326 26.48 2.89 24.14
N GLY A 327 26.57 3.76 25.17
CA GLY A 327 25.62 3.78 26.27
C GLY A 327 25.70 2.55 27.18
N MET A 328 26.82 1.83 27.16
CA MET A 328 27.11 0.67 28.00
C MET A 328 28.38 0.94 28.83
N LYS A 329 28.39 0.51 30.06
CA LYS A 329 29.47 0.80 30.99
C LYS A 329 29.94 -0.48 31.72
N LYS A 330 31.12 -0.40 32.35
CA LYS A 330 31.63 -1.42 33.25
C LYS A 330 30.59 -1.74 34.33
N GLY A 331 30.31 -3.02 34.54
CA GLY A 331 29.32 -3.52 35.51
C GLY A 331 27.91 -3.69 34.92
N ASP A 332 27.65 -3.16 33.73
CA ASP A 332 26.35 -3.38 33.09
C ASP A 332 26.19 -4.83 32.61
N ILE A 333 24.94 -5.24 32.47
CA ILE A 333 24.61 -6.53 31.87
C ILE A 333 25.09 -6.54 30.43
N TYR A 334 25.76 -7.63 30.01
CA TYR A 334 26.20 -7.80 28.64
C TYR A 334 25.02 -8.00 27.67
N ASN A 335 24.47 -6.88 27.20
CA ASN A 335 23.31 -6.83 26.33
C ASN A 335 23.73 -6.76 24.86
N GLN A 336 23.91 -7.93 24.22
CA GLN A 336 24.33 -8.01 22.80
C GLN A 336 23.36 -7.33 21.85
N LYS A 337 22.08 -7.34 22.16
CA LYS A 337 21.06 -6.68 21.33
C LYS A 337 21.17 -5.16 21.40
N LEU A 338 21.37 -4.61 22.59
CA LEU A 338 21.60 -3.18 22.74
C LEU A 338 22.90 -2.77 22.04
N MET A 339 23.96 -3.55 22.24
CA MET A 339 25.24 -3.32 21.58
C MET A 339 25.08 -3.26 20.05
N ARG A 340 24.45 -4.25 19.42
CA ARG A 340 24.20 -4.25 17.98
C ARG A 340 23.43 -3.01 17.53
N LYS A 341 22.40 -2.63 18.27
CA LYS A 341 21.63 -1.42 17.98
C LYS A 341 22.49 -0.17 18.01
N ARG A 342 23.24 0.03 19.08
CA ARG A 342 24.09 1.22 19.27
C ARG A 342 25.26 1.26 18.30
N LEU A 343 25.73 0.13 17.79
CA LEU A 343 26.80 0.05 16.81
C LEU A 343 26.32 0.32 15.39
N SER A 344 25.10 -0.15 15.00
CA SER A 344 24.72 -0.15 13.57
C SER A 344 23.24 0.09 13.23
N GLU A 345 22.28 -0.18 14.18
CA GLU A 345 20.86 -0.22 13.83
C GLU A 345 20.11 1.07 14.16
N ASP A 346 20.44 1.74 15.26
CA ASP A 346 19.76 2.97 15.69
C ASP A 346 20.14 4.14 14.76
N ASP A 347 19.26 5.14 14.65
CA ASP A 347 19.51 6.31 13.81
C ASP A 347 20.77 7.07 14.25
N ASP A 348 21.06 7.10 15.55
CA ASP A 348 22.24 7.68 16.17
C ASP A 348 23.34 6.66 16.47
N ALA A 349 23.35 5.51 15.81
CA ALA A 349 24.37 4.48 15.94
C ALA A 349 25.76 4.99 15.53
N ILE A 350 26.79 4.45 16.17
CA ILE A 350 28.19 4.80 15.90
C ILE A 350 28.54 4.63 14.41
N GLY A 351 28.11 3.52 13.78
CA GLY A 351 28.34 3.30 12.35
C GLY A 351 27.67 4.36 11.46
N ASN A 352 26.51 4.87 11.83
CA ASN A 352 25.84 5.92 11.06
C ASN A 352 26.61 7.25 11.12
N TYR A 353 27.25 7.56 12.24
CA TYR A 353 28.13 8.72 12.32
C TYR A 353 29.27 8.62 11.29
N TYR A 354 29.98 7.51 11.24
CA TYR A 354 31.06 7.30 10.28
C TYR A 354 30.54 7.35 8.83
N TRP A 355 29.49 6.62 8.53
CA TRP A 355 28.90 6.60 7.18
C TRP A 355 28.36 7.97 6.72
N ASN A 356 27.87 8.78 7.64
CA ASN A 356 27.36 10.13 7.30
C ASN A 356 28.48 11.16 7.11
N ASN A 357 29.69 10.86 7.59
CA ASN A 357 30.87 11.70 7.44
C ASN A 357 31.86 11.17 6.40
N GLY A 358 31.41 10.33 5.47
CA GLY A 358 32.23 9.86 4.33
C GLY A 358 32.99 8.57 4.55
N TYR A 359 33.02 8.00 5.74
CA TYR A 359 33.77 6.79 6.03
C TYR A 359 33.05 5.52 5.58
N LEU A 360 32.89 5.37 4.25
CA LEU A 360 32.21 4.20 3.67
C LEU A 360 32.89 2.89 4.02
N PHE A 361 34.21 2.88 4.08
CA PHE A 361 35.05 1.71 4.35
C PHE A 361 35.20 1.37 5.83
N TYR A 362 34.53 2.13 6.69
CA TYR A 362 34.48 1.88 8.13
C TYR A 362 33.98 0.49 8.44
N ASN A 363 34.69 -0.18 9.33
CA ASN A 363 34.30 -1.46 9.92
C ASN A 363 34.55 -1.45 11.42
N LEU A 364 33.61 -1.94 12.19
CA LEU A 364 33.73 -2.09 13.64
C LEU A 364 33.40 -3.54 14.00
N GLN A 365 34.35 -4.19 14.68
CA GLN A 365 34.21 -5.56 15.17
C GLN A 365 34.30 -5.56 16.69
N PRO A 366 33.19 -5.80 17.41
CA PRO A 366 33.25 -6.08 18.83
C PRO A 366 33.83 -7.48 19.05
N THR A 367 34.91 -7.56 19.81
CA THR A 367 35.61 -8.82 20.11
C THR A 367 35.59 -9.05 21.62
N GLU A 368 35.22 -10.23 22.03
CA GLU A 368 35.33 -10.69 23.42
C GLU A 368 36.75 -11.20 23.64
N VAL A 369 37.57 -10.43 24.34
CA VAL A 369 39.02 -10.74 24.47
C VAL A 369 39.28 -11.68 25.64
N ASN A 370 38.51 -11.55 26.70
CA ASN A 370 38.73 -12.34 27.92
C ASN A 370 37.41 -12.53 28.69
N ILE A 371 37.23 -13.69 29.27
CA ILE A 371 36.08 -14.04 30.10
C ILE A 371 36.59 -14.51 31.46
N VAL A 372 36.25 -13.79 32.51
CA VAL A 372 36.64 -14.15 33.88
C VAL A 372 35.39 -14.36 34.74
N GLY A 373 35.07 -15.62 35.00
CA GLY A 373 33.82 -15.97 35.65
C GLY A 373 32.60 -15.56 34.84
N ASP A 374 31.82 -14.61 35.36
CA ASP A 374 30.62 -14.06 34.74
C ASP A 374 30.87 -12.71 34.00
N SER A 375 32.12 -12.31 33.84
CA SER A 375 32.49 -10.98 33.41
C SER A 375 33.32 -11.03 32.11
N ILE A 376 32.98 -10.17 31.17
CA ILE A 376 33.54 -10.13 29.80
C ILE A 376 34.32 -8.84 29.59
N ASP A 377 35.51 -8.92 29.00
CA ASP A 377 36.26 -7.81 28.43
C ASP A 377 35.96 -7.68 26.95
N LEU A 378 35.51 -6.51 26.57
CA LEU A 378 35.19 -6.17 25.17
C LEU A 378 36.28 -5.29 24.58
N GLU A 379 36.75 -5.68 23.41
CA GLU A 379 37.62 -4.84 22.58
C GLU A 379 36.85 -4.47 21.30
N MET A 380 36.62 -3.17 21.15
CA MET A 380 35.94 -2.58 20.00
C MET A 380 36.99 -2.17 18.96
N ARG A 381 37.23 -3.06 17.98
CA ARG A 381 38.21 -2.81 16.91
C ARG A 381 37.58 -2.03 15.80
N ILE A 382 38.06 -0.80 15.58
CA ILE A 382 37.60 0.10 14.53
C ILE A 382 38.67 0.15 13.42
N MET A 383 38.25 -0.05 12.21
CA MET A 383 38.98 0.31 11.00
C MET A 383 38.21 1.42 10.34
N GLU A 384 38.70 2.67 10.49
CA GLU A 384 37.98 3.85 9.99
C GLU A 384 38.08 3.98 8.48
N GLY A 385 39.23 3.60 7.88
CA GLY A 385 39.46 3.75 6.45
C GLY A 385 39.59 5.22 6.03
N GLN A 386 39.65 5.44 4.73
CA GLN A 386 39.64 6.77 4.13
C GLN A 386 38.21 7.25 3.85
N GLN A 387 38.04 8.56 3.79
CA GLN A 387 36.75 9.14 3.37
C GLN A 387 36.54 8.87 1.88
N ALA A 388 35.33 8.45 1.55
CA ALA A 388 34.89 8.19 0.18
C ALA A 388 34.15 9.40 -0.39
N HIS A 389 34.50 9.80 -1.60
CA HIS A 389 33.78 10.79 -2.38
C HIS A 389 32.94 10.13 -3.45
N ILE A 390 31.79 10.72 -3.74
CA ILE A 390 30.89 10.24 -4.80
C ILE A 390 31.51 10.59 -6.15
N SER A 391 31.84 9.59 -6.95
CA SER A 391 32.37 9.76 -8.30
C SER A 391 31.26 9.98 -9.31
N HIS A 392 30.34 9.04 -9.41
CA HIS A 392 29.24 9.10 -10.36
C HIS A 392 27.91 8.79 -9.70
N VAL A 393 26.87 9.50 -10.16
CA VAL A 393 25.47 9.18 -9.83
C VAL A 393 24.74 8.91 -11.13
N ARG A 394 24.33 7.64 -11.34
CA ARG A 394 23.65 7.17 -12.55
C ARG A 394 22.20 6.81 -12.22
N ILE A 395 21.29 7.12 -13.15
CA ILE A 395 19.85 6.87 -13.01
C ILE A 395 19.40 6.01 -14.19
N TYR A 396 18.76 4.90 -13.90
CA TYR A 396 18.22 3.96 -14.89
C TYR A 396 16.74 3.73 -14.68
N GLY A 397 16.00 3.42 -15.75
CA GLY A 397 14.59 3.05 -15.67
C GLY A 397 13.60 4.22 -15.72
N ASN A 398 14.06 5.46 -15.84
CA ASN A 398 13.23 6.67 -15.94
C ASN A 398 12.70 6.91 -17.36
N THR A 399 12.10 5.92 -18.01
CA THR A 399 11.72 5.95 -19.43
C THR A 399 10.60 6.93 -19.80
N ARG A 400 9.74 7.33 -18.84
CA ARG A 400 8.60 8.24 -19.04
C ARG A 400 8.80 9.60 -18.39
N LEU A 401 9.93 9.82 -17.76
CA LEU A 401 10.26 11.04 -17.02
C LEU A 401 11.64 11.53 -17.47
N TYR A 402 11.82 12.83 -17.60
CA TYR A 402 13.15 13.39 -17.88
C TYR A 402 14.09 13.11 -16.71
N GLU A 403 15.35 12.81 -17.00
CA GLU A 403 16.35 12.50 -15.98
C GLU A 403 16.52 13.64 -14.97
N GLU A 404 16.50 14.88 -15.45
CA GLU A 404 16.63 16.07 -14.61
C GLU A 404 15.54 16.14 -13.52
N VAL A 405 14.36 15.57 -13.75
CA VAL A 405 13.25 15.54 -12.78
C VAL A 405 13.58 14.64 -11.60
N VAL A 406 14.27 13.52 -11.83
CA VAL A 406 14.73 12.63 -10.76
C VAL A 406 16.01 13.19 -10.12
N ARG A 407 16.96 13.65 -10.95
CA ARG A 407 18.27 14.12 -10.50
C ARG A 407 18.18 15.30 -9.54
N ARG A 408 17.25 16.22 -9.74
CA ARG A 408 17.05 17.39 -8.87
C ARG A 408 16.54 17.03 -7.47
N GLU A 409 15.95 15.85 -7.28
CA GLU A 409 15.50 15.37 -5.96
C GLU A 409 16.61 14.65 -5.20
N LEU A 410 17.73 14.31 -5.86
CA LEU A 410 18.86 13.67 -5.23
C LEU A 410 19.62 14.63 -4.32
N ARG A 411 19.94 14.15 -3.13
CA ARG A 411 20.77 14.87 -2.14
C ARG A 411 22.24 14.55 -2.28
N THR A 412 22.58 13.65 -3.20
CA THR A 412 23.95 13.20 -3.48
C THR A 412 24.38 13.67 -4.85
N LYS A 413 25.54 14.29 -4.93
CA LYS A 413 26.13 14.80 -6.18
C LYS A 413 27.54 14.29 -6.35
N PRO A 414 28.03 14.15 -7.58
CA PRO A 414 29.45 13.91 -7.82
C PRO A 414 30.32 14.96 -7.11
N GLY A 415 31.36 14.51 -6.41
CA GLY A 415 32.25 15.34 -5.59
C GLY A 415 31.84 15.47 -4.13
N ASP A 416 30.59 15.20 -3.75
CA ASP A 416 30.17 15.21 -2.35
C ASP A 416 30.80 14.05 -1.58
N LEU A 417 30.97 14.21 -0.28
CA LEU A 417 31.28 13.08 0.61
C LEU A 417 30.15 12.07 0.65
N PHE A 418 30.49 10.80 0.75
CA PHE A 418 29.51 9.75 0.98
C PHE A 418 28.72 10.04 2.26
N SER A 419 27.38 9.94 2.19
CA SER A 419 26.50 10.05 3.35
C SER A 419 25.33 9.09 3.21
N LYS A 420 25.21 8.16 4.13
CA LYS A 420 24.10 7.20 4.20
C LYS A 420 22.75 7.91 4.35
N ASP A 421 22.69 8.94 5.19
CA ASP A 421 21.46 9.71 5.39
C ASP A 421 21.02 10.44 4.12
N ALA A 422 21.97 11.05 3.40
CA ALA A 422 21.70 11.71 2.13
C ALA A 422 21.16 10.72 1.07
N ILE A 423 21.68 9.50 1.03
CA ILE A 423 21.20 8.44 0.14
C ILE A 423 19.80 7.98 0.55
N GLN A 424 19.59 7.69 1.82
CA GLN A 424 18.27 7.27 2.32
C GLN A 424 17.21 8.36 2.11
N ARG A 425 17.61 9.61 2.27
CA ARG A 425 16.75 10.75 2.01
C ARG A 425 16.42 10.87 0.52
N SER A 426 17.40 10.70 -0.37
CA SER A 426 17.17 10.65 -1.82
C SER A 426 16.21 9.52 -2.19
N ALA A 427 16.37 8.34 -1.63
CA ALA A 427 15.45 7.23 -1.83
C ALA A 427 14.01 7.57 -1.41
N ARG A 428 13.84 8.19 -0.24
CA ARG A 428 12.51 8.62 0.23
C ARG A 428 11.91 9.70 -0.67
N GLU A 429 12.69 10.66 -1.13
CA GLU A 429 12.23 11.71 -2.02
C GLU A 429 11.81 11.14 -3.38
N ILE A 430 12.60 10.24 -3.98
CA ILE A 430 12.23 9.53 -5.22
C ILE A 430 10.94 8.72 -5.02
N ALA A 431 10.83 7.95 -3.93
CA ALA A 431 9.64 7.17 -3.63
C ALA A 431 8.39 8.05 -3.45
N SER A 432 8.55 9.22 -2.82
CA SER A 432 7.47 10.17 -2.57
C SER A 432 6.96 10.88 -3.83
N MET A 433 7.76 10.93 -4.90
CA MET A 433 7.32 11.49 -6.19
C MET A 433 6.12 10.73 -6.78
N GLY A 434 5.93 9.46 -6.40
CA GLY A 434 4.82 8.63 -6.86
C GLY A 434 4.96 8.08 -8.28
N PHE A 435 6.06 8.34 -8.98
CA PHE A 435 6.32 7.84 -10.35
C PHE A 435 6.99 6.47 -10.37
N PHE A 436 7.53 6.04 -9.25
CA PHE A 436 8.31 4.81 -9.11
C PHE A 436 7.70 3.88 -8.06
N ASP A 437 8.00 2.58 -8.18
CA ASP A 437 7.63 1.60 -7.18
C ASP A 437 8.49 1.80 -5.91
N PRO A 438 7.92 2.20 -4.77
CA PRO A 438 8.69 2.48 -3.56
C PRO A 438 9.50 1.29 -3.03
N GLU A 439 9.06 0.05 -3.31
CA GLU A 439 9.75 -1.15 -2.86
C GLU A 439 11.03 -1.43 -3.67
N LYS A 440 11.14 -0.81 -4.84
CA LYS A 440 12.26 -0.98 -5.78
C LYS A 440 13.19 0.24 -5.87
N VAL A 441 12.98 1.24 -5.04
CA VAL A 441 13.86 2.41 -4.97
C VAL A 441 15.03 2.11 -4.03
N ASN A 442 15.95 1.24 -4.46
CA ASN A 442 17.17 0.94 -3.72
C ASN A 442 18.37 1.29 -4.59
N PRO A 443 19.31 2.12 -4.11
CA PRO A 443 20.52 2.41 -4.86
C PRO A 443 21.50 1.23 -4.77
N ASP A 444 22.13 0.90 -5.89
CA ASP A 444 23.30 0.02 -5.95
C ASP A 444 24.55 0.88 -5.72
N ILE A 445 25.21 0.66 -4.59
CA ILE A 445 26.38 1.40 -4.14
C ILE A 445 27.62 0.59 -4.48
N LYS A 446 28.48 1.10 -5.37
CA LYS A 446 29.69 0.43 -5.82
C LYS A 446 30.94 1.18 -5.32
N PRO A 447 31.53 0.71 -4.22
CA PRO A 447 32.76 1.32 -3.72
C PRO A 447 33.95 0.93 -4.60
N ASN A 448 34.83 1.91 -4.85
CA ASN A 448 36.15 1.69 -5.43
C ASN A 448 37.19 1.88 -4.31
N TYR A 449 37.79 0.77 -3.90
CA TYR A 449 38.75 0.76 -2.80
C TYR A 449 40.11 1.36 -3.19
N GLU A 450 40.46 1.38 -4.49
CA GLU A 450 41.73 1.90 -4.96
C GLU A 450 41.77 3.43 -4.90
N ASP A 451 40.73 4.07 -5.38
CA ASP A 451 40.64 5.54 -5.50
C ASP A 451 39.94 6.20 -4.31
N GLY A 452 39.39 5.44 -3.38
CA GLY A 452 38.56 5.96 -2.28
C GLY A 452 37.29 6.64 -2.77
N THR A 453 36.75 6.21 -3.90
CA THR A 453 35.53 6.79 -4.48
C THR A 453 34.36 5.82 -4.45
N VAL A 454 33.15 6.31 -4.72
CA VAL A 454 31.94 5.49 -4.77
C VAL A 454 31.04 5.91 -5.92
N ASP A 455 30.55 4.93 -6.68
CA ASP A 455 29.50 5.11 -7.67
C ASP A 455 28.14 4.72 -7.09
N ILE A 456 27.14 5.54 -7.33
CA ILE A 456 25.76 5.32 -6.89
C ILE A 456 24.89 5.13 -8.12
N ASN A 457 24.30 3.93 -8.28
CA ASN A 457 23.42 3.62 -9.38
C ASN A 457 21.98 3.47 -8.86
N TRP A 458 21.07 4.30 -9.37
CA TRP A 458 19.65 4.22 -9.06
C TRP A 458 18.94 3.41 -10.14
N GLU A 459 18.51 2.19 -9.81
CA GLU A 459 17.68 1.37 -10.66
C GLU A 459 16.22 1.55 -10.26
N LEU A 460 15.45 2.21 -11.13
CA LEU A 460 14.09 2.63 -10.84
C LEU A 460 13.10 1.87 -11.73
N GLU A 461 12.01 1.41 -11.16
CA GLU A 461 10.90 0.84 -11.91
C GLU A 461 9.72 1.80 -11.92
N GLN A 462 9.38 2.30 -13.12
CA GLN A 462 8.27 3.25 -13.26
C GLN A 462 6.91 2.58 -13.18
N LYS A 463 5.99 3.28 -12.50
CA LYS A 463 4.57 2.97 -12.51
C LYS A 463 3.76 4.15 -13.06
N SER A 464 2.59 3.87 -13.63
CA SER A 464 1.63 4.92 -13.96
C SER A 464 1.01 5.45 -12.67
N ASN A 465 0.97 6.76 -12.53
CA ASN A 465 0.35 7.45 -11.42
C ASN A 465 -0.74 8.45 -11.87
N ASP A 466 -1.13 8.41 -13.13
CA ASP A 466 -2.29 9.15 -13.60
C ASP A 466 -3.54 8.55 -12.96
N GLN A 467 -4.45 9.41 -12.51
CA GLN A 467 -5.59 9.01 -11.71
C GLN A 467 -6.88 9.47 -12.35
N LEU A 468 -7.85 8.57 -12.37
CA LEU A 468 -9.26 8.91 -12.57
C LEU A 468 -9.89 8.99 -11.16
N GLU A 469 -10.36 10.18 -10.82
CA GLU A 469 -11.02 10.41 -9.54
C GLU A 469 -12.53 10.23 -9.72
N PHE A 470 -13.09 9.32 -8.94
CA PHE A 470 -14.53 9.19 -8.78
C PHE A 470 -14.86 9.34 -7.31
N SER A 471 -15.69 10.29 -6.97
CA SER A 471 -16.21 10.40 -5.61
C SER A 471 -17.72 10.59 -5.63
N LEU A 472 -18.37 9.94 -4.67
CA LEU A 472 -19.80 10.10 -4.40
C LEU A 472 -19.93 10.55 -2.95
N GLY A 473 -20.53 11.70 -2.74
CA GLY A 473 -20.89 12.18 -1.44
C GLY A 473 -22.41 12.13 -1.26
N TRP A 474 -22.86 11.84 -0.06
CA TRP A 474 -24.28 11.92 0.27
C TRP A 474 -24.50 13.02 1.32
N GLY A 475 -25.44 13.92 1.08
CA GLY A 475 -25.81 14.99 1.99
C GLY A 475 -27.30 15.20 2.10
N GLN A 476 -27.68 16.20 2.90
CA GLN A 476 -29.08 16.57 3.09
C GLN A 476 -29.80 16.89 1.77
N THR A 477 -29.04 17.31 0.78
CA THR A 477 -29.54 17.71 -0.54
C THR A 477 -29.37 16.65 -1.61
N GLY A 478 -28.99 15.41 -1.24
CA GLY A 478 -28.86 14.26 -2.13
C GLY A 478 -27.42 13.84 -2.40
N ILE A 479 -27.24 13.12 -3.51
CA ILE A 479 -25.95 12.58 -3.92
C ILE A 479 -25.21 13.59 -4.80
N ILE A 480 -23.96 13.90 -4.45
CA ILE A 480 -23.05 14.70 -5.26
C ILE A 480 -21.99 13.76 -5.84
N GLY A 481 -21.88 13.73 -7.15
CA GLY A 481 -20.84 13.00 -7.88
C GLY A 481 -19.74 13.94 -8.35
N LYS A 482 -18.48 13.51 -8.22
CA LYS A 482 -17.32 14.15 -8.82
C LYS A 482 -16.60 13.16 -9.73
N ILE A 483 -16.30 13.61 -10.92
CA ILE A 483 -15.42 12.91 -11.87
C ILE A 483 -14.24 13.83 -12.13
N GLY A 484 -13.03 13.29 -12.00
CA GLY A 484 -11.80 14.04 -12.25
C GLY A 484 -10.76 13.22 -12.99
N ILE A 485 -9.92 13.90 -13.73
CA ILE A 485 -8.73 13.36 -14.35
C ILE A 485 -7.55 14.12 -13.78
N LYS A 486 -6.58 13.39 -13.24
CA LYS A 486 -5.36 13.94 -12.68
C LYS A 486 -4.17 13.31 -13.39
N LEU A 487 -3.51 14.11 -14.21
CA LEU A 487 -2.31 13.73 -14.93
C LEU A 487 -1.11 14.20 -14.11
N ASN A 488 -0.36 13.28 -13.56
CA ASN A 488 0.74 13.60 -12.64
C ASN A 488 2.11 13.71 -13.30
N ASN A 489 2.23 13.30 -14.56
CA ASN A 489 3.47 13.43 -15.33
C ASN A 489 3.30 14.36 -16.55
N PHE A 490 2.51 15.40 -16.40
CA PHE A 490 2.30 16.38 -17.46
C PHE A 490 3.59 17.17 -17.74
N SER A 491 3.71 17.69 -18.95
CA SER A 491 4.83 18.54 -19.37
C SER A 491 4.32 19.72 -20.19
N MET A 492 4.32 20.89 -19.61
CA MET A 492 3.98 22.14 -20.29
C MET A 492 4.98 22.43 -21.42
N ARG A 493 6.27 22.15 -21.20
CA ARG A 493 7.34 22.27 -22.19
C ARG A 493 7.06 21.45 -23.46
N ASN A 494 6.58 20.22 -23.28
CA ASN A 494 6.27 19.34 -24.41
C ASN A 494 4.93 19.68 -25.11
N LEU A 495 4.04 20.40 -24.44
CA LEU A 495 2.81 20.89 -25.05
C LEU A 495 3.09 21.93 -26.16
N PHE A 496 4.03 22.83 -25.91
CA PHE A 496 4.36 23.95 -26.81
C PHE A 496 5.71 23.77 -27.55
N GLY A 497 6.53 22.82 -27.13
CA GLY A 497 7.89 22.61 -27.63
C GLY A 497 7.95 21.71 -28.89
N LYS A 498 9.08 21.84 -29.62
CA LYS A 498 9.38 21.01 -30.79
C LYS A 498 9.81 19.58 -30.43
N ASN A 499 10.42 19.39 -29.27
CA ASN A 499 10.92 18.11 -28.79
C ASN A 499 9.83 17.40 -27.96
N LYS A 500 8.92 16.75 -28.63
CA LYS A 500 7.86 15.97 -27.95
C LYS A 500 8.39 14.59 -27.56
N MET A 501 8.27 14.23 -26.29
CA MET A 501 8.40 12.83 -25.88
C MET A 501 7.27 12.03 -26.54
N LYS A 502 7.63 11.22 -27.54
CA LYS A 502 6.68 10.50 -28.42
C LYS A 502 6.00 9.30 -27.75
N ARG A 503 5.60 9.39 -26.49
CA ARG A 503 5.00 8.26 -25.77
C ARG A 503 3.64 8.61 -25.21
N GLY A 504 2.61 8.52 -26.05
CA GLY A 504 1.20 8.69 -25.67
C GLY A 504 0.52 9.90 -26.31
N LEU A 505 -0.78 10.03 -26.06
CA LEU A 505 -1.64 11.10 -26.59
C LEU A 505 -1.37 12.45 -25.92
N LEU A 506 -0.86 12.44 -24.68
CA LEU A 506 -0.65 13.61 -23.84
C LEU A 506 0.84 13.89 -23.66
N PRO A 507 1.25 15.17 -23.57
CA PRO A 507 2.64 15.54 -23.32
C PRO A 507 3.03 15.19 -21.90
N ILE A 508 4.04 14.33 -21.75
CA ILE A 508 4.56 13.84 -20.47
C ILE A 508 6.06 14.11 -20.35
N GLY A 509 6.61 14.06 -19.13
CA GLY A 509 8.05 14.04 -18.90
C GLY A 509 8.57 14.93 -17.78
N ASP A 510 7.93 16.05 -17.44
CA ASP A 510 8.43 17.02 -16.46
C ASP A 510 7.92 16.75 -15.03
N GLY A 511 7.03 15.78 -14.84
CA GLY A 511 6.45 15.50 -13.53
C GLY A 511 5.55 16.61 -13.02
N GLU A 512 5.00 17.43 -13.92
CA GLU A 512 4.01 18.45 -13.58
C GLU A 512 2.62 17.82 -13.46
N GLN A 513 1.71 18.48 -12.79
CA GLN A 513 0.36 18.00 -12.57
C GLN A 513 -0.64 18.87 -13.31
N LEU A 514 -1.50 18.23 -14.09
CA LEU A 514 -2.69 18.83 -14.67
C LEU A 514 -3.91 18.11 -14.15
N SER A 515 -4.86 18.83 -13.57
CA SER A 515 -6.11 18.28 -13.04
C SER A 515 -7.31 18.95 -13.73
N LEU A 516 -8.28 18.14 -14.09
CA LEU A 516 -9.58 18.58 -14.60
C LEU A 516 -10.63 17.85 -13.79
N SER A 517 -11.59 18.57 -13.25
CA SER A 517 -12.69 17.92 -12.51
C SER A 517 -14.04 18.55 -12.83
N TYR A 518 -15.05 17.70 -12.83
CA TYR A 518 -16.45 18.05 -12.93
C TYR A 518 -17.18 17.46 -11.74
N GLN A 519 -17.92 18.30 -11.04
CA GLN A 519 -18.71 17.89 -9.88
C GLN A 519 -20.16 18.31 -10.10
N THR A 520 -21.07 17.40 -9.82
CA THR A 520 -22.51 17.66 -10.01
C THR A 520 -23.35 16.81 -9.07
N ASN A 521 -24.50 17.31 -8.72
CA ASN A 521 -25.59 16.49 -8.17
C ASN A 521 -26.70 16.22 -9.20
N ALA A 522 -26.41 16.42 -10.46
CA ALA A 522 -27.28 16.26 -11.63
C ALA A 522 -28.44 17.27 -11.72
N LYS A 523 -28.76 18.01 -10.64
CA LYS A 523 -29.92 18.91 -10.58
C LYS A 523 -29.54 20.37 -10.33
N TYR A 524 -29.21 20.70 -9.09
CA TYR A 524 -29.06 22.10 -8.68
C TYR A 524 -27.61 22.57 -8.53
N TYR A 525 -26.62 21.67 -8.59
CA TYR A 525 -25.21 22.02 -8.44
C TYR A 525 -24.35 21.45 -9.57
N ASN A 526 -23.57 22.31 -10.21
CA ASN A 526 -22.59 21.97 -11.21
C ASN A 526 -21.30 22.78 -10.99
N SER A 527 -20.17 22.13 -11.04
CA SER A 527 -18.87 22.79 -10.92
C SER A 527 -17.84 22.14 -11.86
N VAL A 528 -17.08 22.99 -12.51
CA VAL A 528 -15.95 22.60 -13.34
C VAL A 528 -14.71 23.26 -12.77
N SER A 529 -13.61 22.52 -12.66
CA SER A 529 -12.35 23.11 -12.26
C SER A 529 -11.19 22.57 -13.11
N ALA A 530 -10.21 23.43 -13.36
CA ALA A 530 -8.96 23.10 -14.01
C ALA A 530 -7.80 23.63 -13.15
N GLY A 531 -6.83 22.77 -12.89
CA GLY A 531 -5.66 23.12 -12.09
C GLY A 531 -4.37 22.63 -12.76
N TYR A 532 -3.36 23.47 -12.73
CA TYR A 532 -1.99 23.15 -13.11
C TYR A 532 -1.09 23.40 -11.92
N SER A 533 -0.15 22.50 -11.65
CA SER A 533 0.86 22.70 -10.62
C SER A 533 2.18 22.04 -10.98
N THR A 534 3.26 22.66 -10.50
CA THR A 534 4.63 22.14 -10.59
C THR A 534 5.36 22.39 -9.29
N GLY A 535 6.16 21.43 -8.83
CA GLY A 535 7.00 21.59 -7.63
C GLY A 535 8.32 22.29 -7.89
N TRP A 536 8.72 22.46 -9.18
CA TRP A 536 10.01 23.00 -9.60
C TRP A 536 9.87 24.05 -10.70
N PHE A 537 9.20 25.15 -10.39
CA PHE A 537 8.99 26.23 -11.35
C PHE A 537 10.32 26.81 -11.81
N GLY A 538 10.55 26.82 -13.13
CA GLY A 538 11.83 27.21 -13.73
C GLY A 538 12.96 26.17 -13.64
N GLY A 539 12.68 24.95 -13.10
CA GLY A 539 13.58 23.79 -13.14
C GLY A 539 14.81 23.82 -12.22
N LYS A 540 15.20 24.99 -11.70
CA LYS A 540 16.46 25.17 -10.97
C LYS A 540 16.32 25.12 -9.44
N ARG A 541 15.16 25.45 -8.90
CA ARG A 541 14.91 25.53 -7.46
C ARG A 541 13.57 24.87 -7.13
N PRO A 542 13.41 24.29 -5.94
CA PRO A 542 12.17 23.65 -5.51
C PRO A 542 11.11 24.69 -5.12
N ASN A 543 10.74 25.54 -6.09
CA ASN A 543 9.68 26.52 -5.94
C ASN A 543 8.41 25.94 -6.57
N ALA A 544 7.39 25.68 -5.77
CA ALA A 544 6.11 25.26 -6.28
C ALA A 544 5.40 26.43 -6.97
N PHE A 545 4.69 26.12 -8.05
CA PHE A 545 3.82 27.07 -8.73
C PHE A 545 2.52 26.39 -9.08
N SER A 546 1.40 27.07 -8.91
CA SER A 546 0.08 26.54 -9.24
C SER A 546 -0.83 27.61 -9.85
N VAL A 547 -1.68 27.18 -10.75
CA VAL A 547 -2.77 27.99 -11.30
C VAL A 547 -4.03 27.13 -11.22
N ASN A 548 -5.09 27.69 -10.65
CA ASN A 548 -6.39 27.02 -10.59
C ASN A 548 -7.47 27.97 -11.11
N VAL A 549 -8.39 27.44 -11.87
CA VAL A 549 -9.57 28.15 -12.37
C VAL A 549 -10.79 27.26 -12.11
N PHE A 550 -11.85 27.83 -11.61
CA PHE A 550 -13.10 27.11 -11.43
C PHE A 550 -14.31 27.96 -11.77
N TYR A 551 -15.36 27.26 -12.16
CA TYR A 551 -16.67 27.82 -12.32
C TYR A 551 -17.68 26.89 -11.67
N SER A 552 -18.59 27.46 -10.86
CA SER A 552 -19.68 26.69 -10.29
C SER A 552 -21.01 27.44 -10.41
N LYS A 553 -22.08 26.69 -10.56
CA LYS A 553 -23.47 27.17 -10.50
C LYS A 553 -24.21 26.32 -9.49
N GLN A 554 -24.90 26.98 -8.59
CA GLN A 554 -25.84 26.37 -7.67
C GLN A 554 -27.20 27.09 -7.80
N SER A 555 -28.27 26.33 -8.06
CA SER A 555 -29.64 26.83 -8.08
C SER A 555 -30.29 26.56 -6.74
N ASP A 556 -31.25 27.39 -6.36
CA ASP A 556 -31.99 27.23 -5.11
C ASP A 556 -33.01 26.07 -5.20
N ILE A 557 -33.29 25.47 -4.06
CA ILE A 557 -34.35 24.48 -3.90
C ILE A 557 -35.57 25.24 -3.36
N SER A 558 -36.72 25.08 -4.01
CA SER A 558 -37.91 25.88 -3.69
C SER A 558 -38.23 25.91 -2.19
N SER A 559 -38.68 27.05 -1.72
CA SER A 559 -39.02 27.27 -0.32
C SER A 559 -40.08 26.28 0.20
N THR A 560 -40.95 25.80 -0.68
CA THR A 560 -41.98 24.80 -0.37
C THR A 560 -41.39 23.46 0.05
N TYR A 561 -40.34 23.02 -0.60
CA TYR A 561 -39.61 21.80 -0.20
C TYR A 561 -38.87 21.99 1.12
N ARG A 562 -38.19 23.11 1.25
CA ARG A 562 -37.40 23.43 2.46
C ARG A 562 -38.30 23.51 3.68
N ASN A 563 -39.45 24.16 3.55
CA ASN A 563 -40.43 24.26 4.62
C ASN A 563 -41.12 22.92 4.91
N SER A 564 -41.43 22.10 3.90
CA SER A 564 -42.07 20.81 4.12
C SER A 564 -41.07 19.77 4.70
N ALA A 565 -39.84 19.75 4.26
CA ALA A 565 -38.83 18.85 4.82
C ALA A 565 -38.43 19.24 6.25
N TRP A 566 -38.27 20.56 6.53
CA TRP A 566 -38.02 21.07 7.86
C TRP A 566 -39.22 20.89 8.78
N MET A 567 -40.45 21.20 8.30
CA MET A 567 -41.69 20.99 9.04
C MET A 567 -41.97 19.51 9.30
N ASN A 568 -41.76 18.61 8.33
CA ASN A 568 -41.90 17.17 8.55
C ASN A 568 -40.90 16.65 9.57
N ASN A 569 -39.65 17.07 9.52
CA ASN A 569 -38.67 16.75 10.56
C ASN A 569 -39.05 17.37 11.90
N TYR A 570 -39.52 18.61 11.92
CA TYR A 570 -39.93 19.26 13.14
C TYR A 570 -41.21 18.61 13.75
N TYR A 571 -42.20 18.27 12.93
CA TYR A 571 -43.45 17.62 13.41
C TYR A 571 -43.19 16.14 13.79
N ASN A 572 -42.42 15.41 13.05
CA ASN A 572 -42.06 14.04 13.43
C ASN A 572 -41.24 14.01 14.73
N TYR A 573 -40.41 15.00 14.95
CA TYR A 573 -39.60 15.13 16.15
C TYR A 573 -40.40 15.70 17.38
N ALA A 574 -41.28 16.65 17.15
CA ALA A 574 -42.02 17.30 18.22
C ALA A 574 -43.23 16.49 18.70
N TYR A 575 -43.86 15.70 17.86
CA TYR A 575 -45.15 15.04 18.15
C TYR A 575 -45.12 13.51 18.01
N GLY A 576 -44.01 12.85 17.64
CA GLY A 576 -43.91 11.40 17.64
C GLY A 576 -44.81 10.65 16.65
N TYR A 577 -45.38 11.32 15.66
CA TYR A 577 -46.23 10.71 14.66
C TYR A 577 -45.38 10.12 13.52
N GLY A 578 -45.20 8.80 13.52
CA GLY A 578 -44.74 8.07 12.37
C GLY A 578 -45.73 8.11 11.22
N SER A 579 -45.58 9.04 10.30
CA SER A 579 -46.33 9.02 9.04
C SER A 579 -45.50 8.26 7.99
N TYR A 580 -45.88 7.03 7.69
CA TYR A 580 -45.51 6.31 6.49
C TYR A 580 -46.17 7.02 5.29
N ASN A 581 -45.47 7.97 4.72
CA ASN A 581 -45.75 8.43 3.37
C ASN A 581 -44.45 8.67 2.64
N SER A 582 -43.83 7.59 2.17
CA SER A 582 -42.73 7.60 1.20
C SER A 582 -43.30 7.91 -0.20
N GLY A 583 -43.85 9.09 -0.37
CA GLY A 583 -44.10 9.70 -1.67
C GLY A 583 -42.71 9.94 -2.31
N TYR A 584 -42.44 9.34 -3.44
CA TYR A 584 -41.35 9.68 -4.32
C TYR A 584 -41.56 11.14 -4.76
N TYR A 585 -40.91 12.06 -4.04
CA TYR A 585 -41.00 13.48 -4.38
C TYR A 585 -40.17 13.71 -5.64
N ASP A 586 -40.82 14.19 -6.69
CA ASP A 586 -40.15 14.63 -7.91
C ASP A 586 -39.34 15.90 -7.61
N TYR A 587 -38.09 15.77 -7.33
CA TYR A 587 -37.13 16.86 -7.06
C TYR A 587 -36.99 17.83 -8.23
N THR A 588 -37.41 17.47 -9.45
CA THR A 588 -37.31 18.34 -10.62
C THR A 588 -38.31 19.45 -10.61
N SER A 589 -39.49 19.26 -9.98
CA SER A 589 -40.54 20.30 -9.82
C SER A 589 -40.28 21.27 -8.68
N MET A 590 -39.19 21.05 -7.92
CA MET A 590 -38.89 21.79 -6.68
C MET A 590 -37.70 22.74 -6.82
N MET A 591 -37.04 22.76 -7.98
CA MET A 591 -35.93 23.67 -8.26
C MET A 591 -36.46 25.00 -8.81
N ASP A 592 -35.87 26.05 -8.28
CA ASP A 592 -36.07 27.40 -8.82
C ASP A 592 -34.80 27.79 -9.60
N GLU A 593 -34.78 27.55 -10.93
CA GLU A 593 -33.62 27.82 -11.77
C GLU A 593 -33.32 29.31 -11.91
N ASP A 594 -34.29 30.16 -11.61
CA ASP A 594 -34.13 31.60 -11.67
C ASP A 594 -33.40 32.15 -10.44
N LYS A 595 -33.39 31.39 -9.34
CA LYS A 595 -32.67 31.72 -8.12
C LYS A 595 -31.35 30.95 -8.07
N TYR A 596 -30.27 31.65 -8.13
CA TYR A 596 -28.95 31.00 -8.19
C TYR A 596 -27.83 31.84 -7.61
N ILE A 597 -26.74 31.11 -7.28
CA ILE A 597 -25.38 31.65 -7.13
C ILE A 597 -24.48 31.04 -8.17
N LYS A 598 -23.77 31.87 -8.92
CA LYS A 598 -22.68 31.47 -9.80
C LYS A 598 -21.38 32.02 -9.26
N LEU A 599 -20.34 31.20 -9.27
CA LEU A 599 -19.00 31.56 -8.86
C LEU A 599 -18.04 31.33 -10.00
N PHE A 600 -17.21 32.32 -10.28
CA PHE A 600 -16.02 32.16 -11.11
C PHE A 600 -14.82 32.51 -10.27
N GLY A 601 -13.84 31.60 -10.21
CA GLY A 601 -12.62 31.83 -9.44
C GLY A 601 -11.36 31.50 -10.23
N ALA A 602 -10.32 32.30 -10.02
CA ALA A 602 -9.00 32.06 -10.55
C ALA A 602 -7.96 32.33 -9.44
N SER A 603 -6.97 31.47 -9.31
CA SER A 603 -5.91 31.64 -8.31
C SER A 603 -4.55 31.29 -8.87
N ILE A 604 -3.55 32.02 -8.43
CA ILE A 604 -2.15 31.76 -8.72
C ILE A 604 -1.45 31.56 -7.39
N GLY A 605 -0.75 30.45 -7.24
CA GLY A 605 0.02 30.11 -6.05
C GLY A 605 1.51 30.00 -6.35
N TRP A 606 2.33 30.45 -5.42
CA TRP A 606 3.76 30.23 -5.42
C TRP A 606 4.21 29.73 -4.05
N GLY A 607 5.03 28.68 -4.03
CA GLY A 607 5.53 28.05 -2.81
C GLY A 607 7.04 27.92 -2.83
N LYS A 608 7.67 28.09 -1.68
CA LYS A 608 9.09 27.91 -1.50
C LYS A 608 9.38 27.07 -0.27
N ARG A 609 10.15 25.98 -0.44
CA ARG A 609 10.71 25.24 0.69
C ARG A 609 11.83 26.07 1.33
N LEU A 610 11.71 26.30 2.61
CA LEU A 610 12.71 27.04 3.38
C LEU A 610 13.86 26.10 3.79
N ARG A 611 15.02 26.65 4.10
CA ARG A 611 16.18 25.91 4.62
C ARG A 611 16.37 26.13 6.11
N TRP A 612 15.80 27.17 6.63
CA TRP A 612 15.85 27.59 8.03
C TRP A 612 14.42 27.84 8.55
N PRO A 613 14.06 27.39 9.75
CA PRO A 613 14.84 26.67 10.77
C PRO A 613 15.17 25.22 10.39
N ASP A 614 14.35 24.55 9.58
CA ASP A 614 14.60 23.26 8.97
C ASP A 614 13.96 23.21 7.56
N ASP A 615 14.27 22.21 6.79
CA ASP A 615 13.80 22.10 5.42
C ASP A 615 12.42 21.41 5.26
N TYR A 616 11.71 21.20 6.35
CA TYR A 616 10.29 20.81 6.36
C TYR A 616 9.37 22.02 6.27
N PHE A 617 9.88 23.25 6.46
CA PHE A 617 9.09 24.47 6.32
C PHE A 617 8.87 24.84 4.86
N GLN A 618 7.63 25.22 4.55
CA GLN A 618 7.22 25.73 3.24
C GLN A 618 6.45 27.02 3.42
N LEU A 619 6.87 28.05 2.72
CA LEU A 619 6.16 29.32 2.58
C LEU A 619 5.37 29.29 1.28
N ASN A 620 4.05 29.55 1.35
CA ASN A 620 3.19 29.66 0.19
C ASN A 620 2.56 31.04 0.15
N LEU A 621 2.53 31.62 -1.04
CA LEU A 621 1.85 32.85 -1.37
C LEU A 621 0.77 32.51 -2.40
N SER A 622 -0.41 33.08 -2.29
CA SER A 622 -1.47 32.91 -3.26
C SER A 622 -2.19 34.23 -3.52
N LEU A 623 -2.47 34.49 -4.77
CA LEU A 623 -3.33 35.58 -5.20
C LEU A 623 -4.56 34.96 -5.83
N SER A 624 -5.72 35.28 -5.31
CA SER A 624 -7.00 34.71 -5.77
C SER A 624 -7.99 35.81 -6.12
N TYR A 625 -8.76 35.54 -7.16
CA TYR A 625 -9.91 36.35 -7.54
C TYR A 625 -11.14 35.47 -7.59
N THR A 626 -12.23 35.87 -6.93
CA THR A 626 -13.51 35.19 -6.98
C THR A 626 -14.62 36.19 -7.26
N ARG A 627 -15.42 35.91 -8.27
CA ARG A 627 -16.63 36.69 -8.60
C ARG A 627 -17.85 35.87 -8.22
N TYR A 628 -18.68 36.46 -7.37
CA TYR A 628 -19.99 35.96 -6.99
C TYR A 628 -21.07 36.66 -7.83
N MET A 629 -21.95 35.89 -8.43
CA MET A 629 -23.09 36.38 -9.21
C MET A 629 -24.35 35.76 -8.60
N LEU A 630 -25.12 36.58 -7.93
CA LEU A 630 -26.33 36.19 -7.19
C LEU A 630 -27.59 36.69 -7.90
N ARG A 631 -28.64 35.85 -7.89
CA ARG A 631 -29.96 36.18 -8.33
C ARG A 631 -30.96 35.53 -7.39
N ASP A 632 -31.69 36.41 -6.61
CA ASP A 632 -32.65 36.04 -5.59
C ASP A 632 -32.15 34.95 -4.62
N TRP A 633 -30.86 35.03 -4.27
CA TRP A 633 -30.18 34.07 -3.42
C TRP A 633 -30.33 34.46 -1.95
N SER A 634 -31.29 33.87 -1.27
CA SER A 634 -31.71 34.28 0.08
C SER A 634 -30.78 33.81 1.23
N TYR A 635 -29.68 33.20 0.94
CA TYR A 635 -28.78 32.63 1.97
C TYR A 635 -27.74 33.61 2.49
N PHE A 636 -27.52 34.73 1.80
CA PHE A 636 -26.58 35.77 2.22
C PHE A 636 -27.35 37.08 2.47
N ILE A 637 -26.72 38.02 3.14
CA ILE A 637 -27.25 39.36 3.35
C ILE A 637 -27.59 40.03 2.00
N ILE A 638 -26.71 39.86 1.02
CA ILE A 638 -26.92 40.28 -0.36
C ILE A 638 -27.52 39.11 -1.16
N SER A 639 -28.71 39.31 -1.70
CA SER A 639 -29.43 38.30 -2.49
C SER A 639 -29.28 38.49 -4.00
N ASN A 640 -29.03 39.70 -4.45
CA ASN A 640 -28.92 40.06 -5.85
C ASN A 640 -27.65 40.85 -6.17
N GLY A 641 -27.07 40.58 -7.35
CA GLY A 641 -25.98 41.37 -7.87
C GLY A 641 -24.65 40.61 -8.00
N ASN A 642 -23.55 41.36 -8.21
CA ASN A 642 -22.22 40.81 -8.43
C ASN A 642 -21.25 41.34 -7.39
N CYS A 643 -20.56 40.44 -6.70
CA CYS A 643 -19.53 40.78 -5.72
C CYS A 643 -18.19 40.25 -6.20
N ASN A 644 -17.13 40.98 -5.95
CA ASN A 644 -15.77 40.62 -6.33
C ASN A 644 -14.89 40.53 -5.08
N ASN A 645 -14.12 39.47 -5.00
CA ASN A 645 -13.19 39.21 -3.92
C ASN A 645 -11.78 39.02 -4.53
N ILE A 646 -10.87 39.91 -4.21
CA ILE A 646 -9.44 39.73 -4.49
C ILE A 646 -8.75 39.54 -3.16
N ASN A 647 -8.05 38.45 -3.00
CA ASN A 647 -7.32 38.18 -1.76
C ASN A 647 -5.88 37.70 -2.00
N LEU A 648 -5.00 38.10 -1.09
CA LEU A 648 -3.65 37.66 -0.94
C LEU A 648 -3.57 36.70 0.25
N GLY A 649 -3.26 35.43 -0.02
CA GLY A 649 -3.00 34.44 1.00
C GLY A 649 -1.51 34.25 1.24
N ILE A 650 -1.09 34.22 2.49
CA ILE A 650 0.27 33.92 2.94
C ILE A 650 0.13 32.76 3.93
N SER A 651 0.81 31.65 3.68
CA SER A 651 0.82 30.52 4.61
C SER A 651 2.21 29.98 4.82
N LEU A 652 2.53 29.73 6.10
CA LEU A 652 3.72 29.02 6.53
C LEU A 652 3.28 27.66 7.04
N SER A 653 3.75 26.61 6.40
CA SER A 653 3.46 25.23 6.78
C SER A 653 4.73 24.44 7.06
N ARG A 654 4.65 23.47 7.97
CA ARG A 654 5.69 22.51 8.27
C ARG A 654 5.08 21.14 8.39
N ASN A 655 5.65 20.16 7.71
CA ASN A 655 5.23 18.77 7.83
C ASN A 655 6.45 17.87 7.96
N SER A 656 6.64 17.30 9.15
CA SER A 656 7.70 16.35 9.49
C SER A 656 7.18 14.96 9.84
N THR A 657 5.97 14.62 9.41
CA THR A 657 5.37 13.31 9.68
C THR A 657 6.11 12.18 8.94
N ASP A 658 6.24 11.03 9.60
CA ASP A 658 6.93 9.85 9.09
C ASP A 658 6.12 9.07 8.04
N ASN A 659 4.80 9.24 8.03
CA ASN A 659 3.89 8.54 7.11
C ASN A 659 2.63 9.36 6.86
N GLN A 660 2.15 9.39 5.63
CA GLN A 660 0.95 10.14 5.26
C GLN A 660 -0.36 9.49 5.70
N LEU A 661 -0.44 8.15 5.69
CA LEU A 661 -1.68 7.41 5.97
C LEU A 661 -1.89 7.15 7.46
N PHE A 662 -0.82 6.83 8.16
CA PHE A 662 -0.82 6.60 9.60
C PHE A 662 0.44 7.19 10.21
N PRO A 663 0.47 8.51 10.44
CA PRO A 663 1.60 9.15 11.11
C PRO A 663 1.81 8.60 12.52
N ARG A 664 3.05 8.22 12.81
CA ARG A 664 3.44 7.72 14.13
C ARG A 664 4.26 8.73 14.92
N ARG A 665 5.04 9.52 14.19
CA ARG A 665 5.93 10.55 14.73
C ARG A 665 5.90 11.78 13.84
N GLY A 666 6.26 12.91 14.43
CA GLY A 666 6.38 14.18 13.74
C GLY A 666 5.24 15.13 14.03
N SER A 667 5.26 16.26 13.34
CA SER A 667 4.27 17.30 13.52
C SER A 667 3.90 17.94 12.20
N GLU A 668 2.68 18.43 12.14
CA GLU A 668 2.18 19.32 11.11
C GLU A 668 1.83 20.65 11.77
N PHE A 669 2.23 21.71 11.12
CA PHE A 669 1.96 23.08 11.55
C PHE A 669 1.55 23.88 10.33
N MET A 670 0.55 24.75 10.48
CA MET A 670 0.16 25.72 9.46
C MET A 670 -0.29 27.01 10.15
N ALA A 671 0.31 28.11 9.76
CA ALA A 671 -0.17 29.45 10.05
C ALA A 671 -0.47 30.14 8.71
N SER A 672 -1.65 30.69 8.57
CA SER A 672 -2.06 31.37 7.34
C SER A 672 -2.77 32.68 7.64
N VAL A 673 -2.54 33.64 6.76
CA VAL A 673 -3.20 34.93 6.75
C VAL A 673 -3.73 35.16 5.35
N THR A 674 -5.00 35.51 5.26
CA THR A 674 -5.62 35.95 4.00
C THR A 674 -6.07 37.38 4.15
N LEU A 675 -5.66 38.23 3.25
CA LEU A 675 -5.91 39.67 3.28
C LEU A 675 -6.56 40.09 1.98
N THR A 676 -7.62 40.85 2.06
CA THR A 676 -8.14 41.61 0.92
C THR A 676 -7.65 43.05 0.98
N PRO A 677 -7.64 43.79 -0.12
CA PRO A 677 -7.47 45.24 -0.05
C PRO A 677 -8.58 45.89 0.80
N PRO A 678 -8.23 46.86 1.66
CA PRO A 678 -9.20 47.55 2.47
C PRO A 678 -9.93 48.64 1.64
N TRP A 679 -10.81 48.20 0.76
CA TRP A 679 -11.51 49.05 -0.20
C TRP A 679 -12.22 50.21 0.44
N SER A 680 -12.81 50.00 1.64
CA SER A 680 -13.51 51.04 2.40
C SER A 680 -12.60 52.19 2.86
N LEU A 681 -11.26 51.98 2.90
CA LEU A 681 -10.34 53.01 3.28
C LEU A 681 -9.88 53.88 2.09
N PHE A 682 -10.16 53.41 0.83
CA PHE A 682 -9.74 54.06 -0.38
C PHE A 682 -10.79 54.91 -1.08
N ASP A 683 -12.07 54.67 -0.82
CA ASP A 683 -13.19 55.29 -1.57
C ASP A 683 -13.95 56.34 -0.81
N ASN A 684 -13.65 56.63 0.45
CA ASN A 684 -14.25 57.67 1.29
C ASN A 684 -15.79 57.59 1.38
N LYS A 685 -16.40 56.42 1.22
CA LYS A 685 -17.84 56.20 1.32
C LYS A 685 -18.26 56.00 2.76
N ASP A 686 -19.43 56.52 3.11
CA ASP A 686 -20.08 56.19 4.39
C ASP A 686 -20.86 54.89 4.28
N TYR A 687 -20.16 53.78 4.59
CA TYR A 687 -20.76 52.44 4.59
C TYR A 687 -21.82 52.24 5.69
N GLY A 688 -21.92 53.12 6.66
CA GLY A 688 -22.93 53.06 7.72
C GLY A 688 -24.31 53.51 7.24
N SER A 689 -24.36 54.44 6.30
CA SER A 689 -25.61 54.94 5.72
C SER A 689 -26.15 54.05 4.59
N LEU A 690 -25.28 53.23 3.94
CA LEU A 690 -25.70 52.35 2.85
C LEU A 690 -26.47 51.13 3.38
N ALA A 691 -27.60 50.82 2.75
CA ALA A 691 -28.48 49.70 3.08
C ALA A 691 -28.92 49.72 4.55
N SER A 692 -29.43 50.86 4.97
CA SER A 692 -29.98 51.08 6.32
C SER A 692 -31.31 50.35 6.54
N VAL A 693 -31.69 50.11 7.81
CA VAL A 693 -32.97 49.54 8.17
C VAL A 693 -34.12 50.46 7.70
N GLU A 694 -33.89 51.76 7.67
CA GLU A 694 -34.84 52.72 7.16
C GLU A 694 -35.07 52.54 5.66
N THR A 695 -33.99 52.39 4.86
CA THR A 695 -34.08 52.11 3.41
C THR A 695 -34.80 50.78 3.16
N TYR A 696 -34.53 49.76 3.95
CA TYR A 696 -35.20 48.46 3.86
C TYR A 696 -36.71 48.57 4.01
N ASN A 697 -37.17 49.40 4.96
CA ASN A 697 -38.59 49.54 5.27
C ASN A 697 -39.35 50.50 4.32
N THR A 698 -38.62 51.41 3.66
CA THR A 698 -39.23 52.45 2.80
C THR A 698 -39.12 52.15 1.30
N ASP A 699 -37.97 51.58 0.86
CA ASP A 699 -37.72 51.31 -0.54
C ASP A 699 -36.78 50.09 -0.66
N TYR A 700 -37.33 48.93 -0.89
CA TYR A 700 -36.61 47.67 -0.95
C TYR A 700 -35.68 47.57 -2.18
N ASP A 701 -36.06 48.13 -3.31
CA ASP A 701 -35.24 48.11 -4.52
C ASP A 701 -34.00 48.99 -4.35
N ARG A 702 -34.18 50.14 -3.73
CA ARG A 702 -33.07 51.00 -3.34
C ARG A 702 -32.15 50.31 -2.33
N TYR A 703 -32.72 49.63 -1.33
CA TYR A 703 -31.95 48.85 -0.38
C TYR A 703 -31.09 47.77 -1.04
N GLN A 704 -31.61 47.03 -2.02
CA GLN A 704 -30.88 46.04 -2.80
C GLN A 704 -29.73 46.67 -3.64
N SER A 705 -29.99 47.82 -4.25
CA SER A 705 -28.95 48.54 -5.02
C SER A 705 -27.84 49.07 -4.12
N GLU A 706 -28.18 49.56 -2.94
CA GLU A 706 -27.21 49.99 -1.92
C GLU A 706 -26.41 48.82 -1.35
N LEU A 707 -27.02 47.63 -1.16
CA LEU A 707 -26.31 46.38 -0.83
C LEU A 707 -25.32 45.98 -1.92
N GLN A 708 -25.72 46.06 -3.18
CA GLN A 708 -24.85 45.78 -4.32
C GLN A 708 -23.65 46.75 -4.36
N GLU A 709 -23.86 48.01 -4.10
CA GLU A 709 -22.79 49.01 -3.99
C GLU A 709 -21.87 48.74 -2.82
N LYS A 710 -22.45 48.43 -1.64
CA LYS A 710 -21.73 48.14 -0.39
C LYS A 710 -20.80 46.93 -0.54
N TYR A 711 -21.26 45.84 -1.18
CA TYR A 711 -20.54 44.58 -1.29
C TYR A 711 -19.97 44.31 -2.68
N ARG A 712 -19.93 45.34 -3.56
CA ARG A 712 -19.30 45.20 -4.87
C ARG A 712 -17.85 44.67 -4.81
N TRP A 713 -17.12 45.14 -3.82
CA TRP A 713 -15.75 44.68 -3.49
C TRP A 713 -15.74 44.19 -2.04
N ILE A 714 -15.44 42.89 -1.88
CA ILE A 714 -15.40 42.26 -0.56
C ILE A 714 -14.09 42.63 0.14
N GLU A 715 -14.18 42.84 1.45
CA GLU A 715 -13.03 43.12 2.29
C GLU A 715 -13.10 42.40 3.61
N TYR A 716 -11.94 41.77 3.98
CA TYR A 716 -11.75 41.08 5.27
C TYR A 716 -10.27 40.79 5.48
N HIS A 717 -9.91 40.38 6.69
CA HIS A 717 -8.68 39.70 7.00
C HIS A 717 -8.99 38.44 7.81
N LYS A 718 -8.37 37.32 7.41
CA LYS A 718 -8.61 36.00 7.99
C LYS A 718 -7.29 35.41 8.47
N TRP A 719 -7.27 34.98 9.72
CA TRP A 719 -6.11 34.41 10.39
C TRP A 719 -6.43 32.98 10.78
N LYS A 720 -5.57 32.03 10.45
CA LYS A 720 -5.76 30.63 10.80
C LYS A 720 -4.48 30.03 11.32
N PHE A 721 -4.61 29.29 12.38
CA PHE A 721 -3.54 28.51 12.97
C PHE A 721 -4.04 27.09 13.13
N LYS A 722 -3.23 26.11 12.70
CA LYS A 722 -3.51 24.68 12.80
C LYS A 722 -2.24 23.95 13.15
N THR A 723 -2.31 23.08 14.15
CA THR A 723 -1.22 22.18 14.49
C THR A 723 -1.73 20.79 14.80
N ARG A 724 -0.97 19.78 14.39
CA ARG A 724 -1.16 18.37 14.76
C ARG A 724 0.20 17.79 15.14
N THR A 725 0.24 17.06 16.25
CA THR A 725 1.45 16.31 16.64
C THR A 725 1.13 14.84 16.82
N PHE A 726 2.11 14.01 16.53
CA PHE A 726 1.99 12.56 16.61
C PHE A 726 3.12 12.03 17.48
N THR A 727 2.75 11.39 18.60
CA THR A 727 3.68 10.85 19.57
C THR A 727 3.41 9.37 19.79
N PRO A 728 4.36 8.48 19.48
CA PRO A 728 4.19 7.06 19.73
C PRO A 728 4.30 6.78 21.23
N ILE A 729 3.27 6.19 21.82
CA ILE A 729 3.25 5.76 23.22
C ILE A 729 3.92 4.40 23.40
N THR A 730 3.80 3.54 22.38
CA THR A 730 4.40 2.20 22.41
C THR A 730 5.36 2.02 21.25
N ASN A 731 6.35 1.15 21.40
CA ASN A 731 7.36 0.89 20.38
C ASN A 731 6.87 -0.09 19.29
N GLY A 732 7.44 0.01 18.09
CA GLY A 732 7.24 -0.89 16.97
C GLY A 732 6.35 -0.33 15.86
N GLN A 733 6.25 -1.06 14.75
CA GLN A 733 5.45 -0.62 13.59
C GLN A 733 3.95 -0.46 13.91
N LYS A 734 3.38 -1.35 14.73
CA LYS A 734 2.01 -1.25 15.26
C LYS A 734 2.03 -0.65 16.64
N CYS A 735 2.28 0.65 16.73
CA CYS A 735 2.31 1.39 17.98
C CYS A 735 1.00 2.11 18.26
N LEU A 736 0.72 2.31 19.55
CA LEU A 736 -0.32 3.23 19.99
C LEU A 736 0.24 4.64 19.82
N VAL A 737 -0.48 5.52 19.13
CA VAL A 737 -0.08 6.89 18.83
C VAL A 737 -1.05 7.86 19.48
N LEU A 738 -0.51 8.83 20.19
CA LEU A 738 -1.26 10.00 20.63
C LEU A 738 -1.15 11.08 19.54
N MET A 739 -2.29 11.49 19.01
CA MET A 739 -2.41 12.65 18.15
C MET A 739 -3.01 13.78 18.97
N THR A 740 -2.39 14.95 18.92
CA THR A 740 -2.94 16.18 19.47
C THR A 740 -3.18 17.18 18.34
N ARG A 741 -4.27 17.91 18.42
CA ARG A 741 -4.63 18.95 17.44
C ARG A 741 -5.07 20.22 18.17
N ALA A 742 -4.67 21.35 17.63
CA ALA A 742 -5.22 22.65 17.99
C ALA A 742 -5.44 23.45 16.70
N GLU A 743 -6.61 24.02 16.56
CA GLU A 743 -6.99 24.88 15.43
C GLU A 743 -7.67 26.11 15.98
N ILE A 744 -7.33 27.27 15.43
CA ILE A 744 -7.92 28.57 15.74
C ILE A 744 -8.09 29.31 14.42
N GLY A 745 -9.25 29.89 14.22
CA GLY A 745 -9.53 30.77 13.09
C GLY A 745 -10.21 32.04 13.55
N LEU A 746 -9.72 33.15 13.06
CA LEU A 746 -10.24 34.50 13.35
C LEU A 746 -10.51 35.22 12.04
N LEU A 747 -11.70 35.75 11.89
CA LEU A 747 -12.11 36.58 10.76
C LEU A 747 -12.38 37.99 11.26
N GLY A 748 -11.67 38.96 10.69
CA GLY A 748 -11.82 40.37 11.03
C GLY A 748 -12.26 41.21 9.83
N TYR A 749 -12.56 42.45 10.11
CA TYR A 749 -12.98 43.42 9.12
C TYR A 749 -12.18 44.72 9.25
N TYR A 750 -12.04 45.47 8.18
CA TYR A 750 -11.40 46.80 8.20
C TYR A 750 -12.42 47.89 8.55
N ASN A 751 -13.68 47.68 8.14
CA ASN A 751 -14.80 48.58 8.45
C ASN A 751 -15.97 47.79 9.09
N LYS A 752 -16.37 48.18 10.31
CA LYS A 752 -17.44 47.52 11.04
C LYS A 752 -18.80 47.52 10.33
N ASN A 753 -19.01 48.46 9.42
CA ASN A 753 -20.22 48.58 8.64
C ASN A 753 -20.18 47.79 7.32
N LYS A 754 -19.06 47.13 6.98
CA LYS A 754 -18.83 46.40 5.75
C LYS A 754 -18.24 45.00 6.02
N ILE A 755 -18.87 44.25 6.88
CA ILE A 755 -18.46 42.90 7.22
C ILE A 755 -18.69 41.96 6.01
N SER A 756 -17.75 41.10 5.66
CA SER A 756 -17.90 40.18 4.53
C SER A 756 -19.08 39.23 4.69
N PRO A 757 -20.00 39.16 3.72
CA PRO A 757 -21.16 38.28 3.80
C PRO A 757 -20.84 36.80 3.40
N PHE A 758 -19.64 36.49 2.91
CA PHE A 758 -19.30 35.19 2.33
C PHE A 758 -18.28 34.41 3.14
N GLU A 759 -17.53 35.07 4.01
CA GLU A 759 -16.36 34.51 4.70
C GLU A 759 -16.72 34.21 6.17
N THR A 760 -17.41 33.10 6.42
CA THR A 760 -17.79 32.70 7.78
C THR A 760 -17.36 31.27 8.06
N TYR A 761 -17.29 30.88 9.34
CA TYR A 761 -17.03 29.52 9.79
C TYR A 761 -18.33 28.84 10.20
N TYR A 762 -18.50 27.60 9.74
CA TYR A 762 -19.63 26.75 10.05
C TYR A 762 -19.16 25.56 10.87
N VAL A 763 -19.37 25.61 12.20
CA VAL A 763 -18.73 24.71 13.15
C VAL A 763 -19.72 23.66 13.68
N GLY A 764 -19.27 22.42 13.71
CA GLY A 764 -20.02 21.25 14.16
C GLY A 764 -20.12 20.15 13.12
N GLY A 765 -20.43 18.93 13.55
CA GLY A 765 -20.69 17.81 12.68
C GLY A 765 -19.44 17.17 12.09
N ASP A 766 -19.57 16.69 10.86
CA ASP A 766 -18.54 15.94 10.15
C ASP A 766 -17.52 16.82 9.40
N GLY A 767 -17.70 18.12 9.35
CA GLY A 767 -16.80 19.05 8.67
C GLY A 767 -16.77 18.92 7.15
N MET A 768 -17.68 18.16 6.55
CA MET A 768 -17.70 17.97 5.10
C MET A 768 -18.35 19.18 4.41
N SER A 769 -17.56 19.86 3.59
CA SER A 769 -18.06 20.91 2.70
C SER A 769 -18.94 20.30 1.60
N GLY A 770 -20.08 20.89 1.32
CA GLY A 770 -21.07 20.39 0.35
C GLY A 770 -22.39 19.99 0.99
N TYR A 771 -22.43 19.96 2.31
CA TYR A 771 -23.65 19.76 3.09
C TYR A 771 -24.18 21.02 3.73
N SER A 772 -23.34 22.02 3.90
CA SER A 772 -23.82 23.34 4.29
C SER A 772 -24.49 23.97 3.08
N SER A 773 -25.71 24.28 3.20
CA SER A 773 -26.60 24.94 2.24
C SER A 773 -26.13 26.35 1.86
N GLY A 774 -24.85 26.54 1.48
CA GLY A 774 -24.32 27.81 1.02
C GLY A 774 -24.21 28.93 2.08
N TYR A 775 -24.23 28.59 3.37
CA TYR A 775 -24.16 29.58 4.44
C TYR A 775 -22.76 29.99 4.85
N ALA A 776 -21.78 29.12 4.64
CA ALA A 776 -20.40 29.39 4.99
C ALA A 776 -19.45 28.74 3.98
N GLU A 777 -18.38 29.40 3.68
CA GLU A 777 -17.36 28.90 2.76
C GLU A 777 -16.51 27.81 3.41
N GLU A 778 -16.41 27.82 4.73
CA GLU A 778 -15.54 26.92 5.48
C GLU A 778 -16.26 26.18 6.60
N THR A 779 -16.35 24.86 6.45
CA THR A 779 -16.93 23.98 7.46
C THR A 779 -15.84 23.40 8.35
N ILE A 780 -16.05 23.46 9.66
CA ILE A 780 -15.14 22.95 10.68
C ILE A 780 -15.86 21.83 11.43
N GLY A 781 -15.35 20.62 11.32
CA GLY A 781 -15.92 19.46 12.01
C GLY A 781 -15.69 19.52 13.52
N LEU A 782 -16.73 19.25 14.30
CA LEU A 782 -16.64 18.93 15.73
C LEU A 782 -17.60 17.78 16.01
N ARG A 783 -17.04 16.61 16.26
CA ARG A 783 -17.79 15.36 16.42
C ARG A 783 -18.65 15.40 17.71
N GLY A 784 -19.82 14.77 17.67
CA GLY A 784 -20.78 14.78 18.78
C GLY A 784 -21.78 15.94 18.75
N TYR A 785 -21.73 16.76 17.71
CA TYR A 785 -22.67 17.83 17.44
C TYR A 785 -23.21 17.72 16.02
N GLU A 786 -24.40 18.26 15.77
CA GLU A 786 -24.96 18.34 14.41
C GLU A 786 -24.16 19.34 13.56
N ASN A 787 -24.25 19.18 12.25
CA ASN A 787 -23.55 20.07 11.31
C ASN A 787 -23.94 21.54 11.56
N GLY A 788 -22.92 22.38 11.81
CA GLY A 788 -23.08 23.81 12.02
C GLY A 788 -23.83 24.24 13.30
N SER A 789 -24.16 23.27 14.17
CA SER A 789 -24.98 23.58 15.38
C SER A 789 -24.26 24.47 16.40
N LEU A 790 -22.94 24.56 16.32
CA LEU A 790 -22.15 25.42 17.22
C LEU A 790 -21.98 26.84 16.68
N THR A 791 -22.40 27.10 15.44
CA THR A 791 -22.28 28.42 14.85
C THR A 791 -23.45 29.29 15.31
N PRO A 792 -23.17 30.41 15.99
CA PRO A 792 -24.23 31.27 16.46
C PRO A 792 -24.95 31.93 15.29
N TYR A 793 -26.15 32.31 15.54
CA TYR A 793 -27.07 33.16 14.76
C TYR A 793 -26.84 33.16 13.22
N ARG A 794 -27.76 32.53 12.48
CA ARG A 794 -27.76 32.45 11.00
C ARG A 794 -26.52 31.82 10.36
N ALA A 795 -25.82 30.98 11.08
CA ALA A 795 -24.55 30.35 10.63
C ALA A 795 -23.37 31.33 10.39
N GLU A 796 -23.33 32.44 11.08
CA GLU A 796 -22.28 33.45 10.99
C GLU A 796 -21.29 33.29 12.15
N GLY A 797 -20.25 32.49 11.95
CA GLY A 797 -19.11 32.38 12.87
C GLY A 797 -17.91 33.19 12.36
N TYR A 798 -17.43 34.14 13.16
CA TYR A 798 -16.25 34.96 12.81
C TYR A 798 -15.00 34.54 13.56
N ALA A 799 -15.16 33.73 14.59
CA ALA A 799 -14.05 33.08 15.28
C ALA A 799 -14.41 31.64 15.60
N TYR A 800 -13.41 30.76 15.60
CA TYR A 800 -13.56 29.40 16.11
C TYR A 800 -12.28 28.89 16.74
N ASP A 801 -12.44 27.92 17.60
CA ASP A 801 -11.36 27.05 18.04
C ASP A 801 -11.76 25.58 17.99
N ARG A 802 -10.75 24.72 18.01
CA ARG A 802 -10.91 23.28 18.07
C ARG A 802 -9.67 22.63 18.66
N PHE A 803 -9.87 21.81 19.68
CA PHE A 803 -8.84 21.01 20.31
C PHE A 803 -9.22 19.55 20.27
N THR A 804 -8.27 18.68 19.92
CA THR A 804 -8.51 17.23 19.85
C THR A 804 -7.35 16.49 20.48
N LEU A 805 -7.68 15.52 21.35
CA LEU A 805 -6.76 14.47 21.80
C LEU A 805 -7.28 13.13 21.26
N GLU A 806 -6.46 12.41 20.52
CA GLU A 806 -6.89 11.19 19.86
C GLU A 806 -5.84 10.09 20.03
N LEU A 807 -6.26 8.93 20.54
CA LEU A 807 -5.45 7.73 20.64
C LEU A 807 -5.74 6.83 19.43
N ARG A 808 -4.74 6.56 18.63
CA ARG A 808 -4.83 5.77 17.39
C ARG A 808 -4.09 4.46 17.51
N TYR A 809 -4.70 3.37 17.08
CA TYR A 809 -4.06 2.04 17.05
C TYR A 809 -4.27 1.37 15.68
N PRO A 810 -3.20 0.97 14.97
CA PRO A 810 -3.31 0.36 13.65
C PRO A 810 -3.59 -1.14 13.77
N PHE A 811 -4.68 -1.59 13.17
CA PHE A 811 -5.00 -3.02 13.03
C PHE A 811 -4.26 -3.62 11.84
N LEU A 812 -4.25 -2.88 10.70
CA LEU A 812 -3.59 -3.26 9.47
C LEU A 812 -2.82 -2.08 8.91
N LEU A 813 -1.57 -2.30 8.48
CA LEU A 813 -0.71 -1.33 7.79
C LEU A 813 -0.26 -1.94 6.46
N GLY A 814 -0.22 -1.14 5.41
CA GLY A 814 0.16 -1.55 4.06
C GLY A 814 -0.68 -0.83 3.01
N ASN A 815 -0.86 -1.44 1.84
CA ASN A 815 -1.70 -0.89 0.77
C ASN A 815 -3.13 -0.60 1.24
N THR A 816 -3.69 -1.45 2.10
CA THR A 816 -4.90 -1.16 2.87
C THR A 816 -4.49 -0.87 4.30
N THR A 817 -4.76 0.33 4.78
CA THR A 817 -4.49 0.71 6.16
C THR A 817 -5.80 0.82 6.94
N ILE A 818 -5.87 0.13 8.09
CA ILE A 818 -7.05 0.13 8.98
C ILE A 818 -6.57 0.45 10.39
N TYR A 819 -7.14 1.47 11.00
CA TYR A 819 -6.88 1.82 12.39
C TYR A 819 -8.14 2.24 13.14
N GLY A 820 -8.14 1.94 14.43
CA GLY A 820 -9.15 2.41 15.36
C GLY A 820 -8.64 3.61 16.14
N LEU A 821 -9.55 4.44 16.57
CA LEU A 821 -9.24 5.62 17.35
C LEU A 821 -10.26 5.85 18.46
N GLY A 822 -9.80 6.44 19.54
CA GLY A 822 -10.62 6.99 20.60
C GLY A 822 -10.22 8.43 20.81
N PHE A 823 -11.18 9.34 20.96
CA PHE A 823 -10.89 10.77 21.01
C PHE A 823 -11.70 11.51 22.05
N VAL A 824 -11.14 12.64 22.45
CA VAL A 824 -11.81 13.72 23.17
C VAL A 824 -11.61 15.00 22.35
N GLU A 825 -12.68 15.71 22.09
CA GLU A 825 -12.69 16.95 21.34
C GLU A 825 -13.36 18.07 22.14
N GLY A 826 -12.90 19.30 21.88
CA GLY A 826 -13.55 20.49 22.38
C GLY A 826 -13.36 21.63 21.40
N GLY A 827 -14.35 22.48 21.27
CA GLY A 827 -14.29 23.65 20.41
C GLY A 827 -15.55 24.49 20.49
N ASN A 828 -15.49 25.65 19.89
CA ASN A 828 -16.65 26.55 19.84
C ASN A 828 -16.56 27.49 18.63
N ALA A 829 -17.62 28.25 18.41
CA ALA A 829 -17.67 29.34 17.45
C ALA A 829 -18.28 30.58 18.08
N TRP A 830 -17.81 31.74 17.64
CA TRP A 830 -18.27 33.04 18.13
C TRP A 830 -18.73 33.94 16.99
N HIS A 831 -19.79 34.68 17.22
CA HIS A 831 -20.35 35.60 16.23
C HIS A 831 -19.44 36.83 15.99
N GLU A 832 -18.75 37.30 16.99
CA GLU A 832 -17.78 38.39 16.84
C GLU A 832 -16.38 37.95 17.36
N THR A 833 -15.35 38.43 16.71
CA THR A 833 -13.96 38.10 17.10
C THR A 833 -13.59 38.63 18.49
N LYS A 834 -14.25 39.72 18.94
CA LYS A 834 -14.07 40.29 20.30
C LYS A 834 -14.60 39.37 21.41
N ASP A 835 -15.56 38.47 21.09
CA ASP A 835 -16.19 37.55 22.04
C ASP A 835 -15.41 36.23 22.14
N PHE A 836 -14.29 36.12 21.45
CA PHE A 836 -13.44 34.92 21.42
C PHE A 836 -12.84 34.61 22.79
N HIS A 837 -13.22 33.48 23.37
CA HIS A 837 -12.72 32.93 24.62
C HIS A 837 -12.25 31.49 24.43
N PRO A 838 -10.98 31.21 24.25
CA PRO A 838 -10.47 29.90 23.81
C PRO A 838 -10.69 28.75 24.82
N PHE A 839 -11.20 29.03 26.01
CA PHE A 839 -11.52 28.00 27.02
C PHE A 839 -13.02 27.78 27.21
N ASP A 840 -13.89 28.56 26.52
CA ASP A 840 -15.32 28.28 26.46
C ASP A 840 -15.61 27.26 25.34
N ILE A 841 -15.22 26.00 25.57
CA ILE A 841 -15.30 24.92 24.60
C ILE A 841 -16.52 24.02 24.84
N LYS A 842 -17.13 23.57 23.78
CA LYS A 842 -18.16 22.53 23.77
C LYS A 842 -17.48 21.18 23.60
N ARG A 843 -17.63 20.30 24.57
CA ARG A 843 -16.84 19.06 24.71
C ARG A 843 -17.56 17.86 24.12
N SER A 844 -16.80 16.95 23.57
CA SER A 844 -17.30 15.65 23.10
C SER A 844 -16.24 14.56 23.28
N ALA A 845 -16.69 13.32 23.27
CA ALA A 845 -15.80 12.16 23.26
C ALA A 845 -16.41 11.06 22.39
N GLY A 846 -15.56 10.21 21.82
CA GLY A 846 -16.03 9.16 20.93
C GLY A 846 -15.00 8.14 20.54
N LEU A 847 -15.45 7.24 19.69
CA LEU A 847 -14.64 6.17 19.10
C LEU A 847 -14.85 6.16 17.58
N GLY A 848 -13.83 5.75 16.85
CA GLY A 848 -13.92 5.68 15.41
C GLY A 848 -13.03 4.63 14.77
N VAL A 849 -13.30 4.39 13.51
CA VAL A 849 -12.51 3.50 12.65
C VAL A 849 -12.20 4.21 11.35
N ARG A 850 -10.99 4.05 10.88
CA ARG A 850 -10.51 4.55 9.59
C ARG A 850 -10.07 3.40 8.73
N ILE A 851 -10.45 3.45 7.47
CA ILE A 851 -10.08 2.46 6.44
C ILE A 851 -9.58 3.23 5.23
N PHE A 852 -8.33 3.03 4.87
CA PHE A 852 -7.78 3.53 3.61
C PHE A 852 -7.78 2.41 2.57
N LEU A 853 -8.42 2.67 1.44
CA LEU A 853 -8.43 1.79 0.26
C LEU A 853 -7.78 2.54 -0.91
N PRO A 854 -6.80 1.94 -1.63
CA PRO A 854 -6.04 2.62 -2.68
C PRO A 854 -6.87 3.28 -3.78
N MET A 855 -8.05 2.72 -4.10
CA MET A 855 -8.92 3.24 -5.16
C MET A 855 -10.01 4.18 -4.67
N VAL A 856 -10.32 4.17 -3.38
CA VAL A 856 -11.45 4.93 -2.80
C VAL A 856 -10.97 6.06 -1.91
N GLY A 857 -9.75 5.95 -1.37
CA GLY A 857 -9.20 6.90 -0.40
C GLY A 857 -9.50 6.54 1.05
N LEU A 858 -9.46 7.53 1.92
CA LEU A 858 -9.75 7.38 3.34
C LEU A 858 -11.26 7.40 3.59
N MET A 859 -11.75 6.39 4.28
CA MET A 859 -13.12 6.30 4.77
C MET A 859 -13.12 6.13 6.28
N GLY A 860 -14.13 6.65 6.95
CA GLY A 860 -14.26 6.51 8.39
C GLY A 860 -15.68 6.58 8.89
N ILE A 861 -15.88 6.02 10.06
CA ILE A 861 -17.11 6.11 10.83
C ILE A 861 -16.71 6.43 12.26
N ASP A 862 -17.28 7.49 12.80
CA ASP A 862 -17.13 7.89 14.20
C ASP A 862 -18.48 7.88 14.89
N TRP A 863 -18.50 7.33 16.09
CA TRP A 863 -19.53 7.56 17.05
C TRP A 863 -19.01 8.54 18.10
N ALA A 864 -19.76 9.60 18.36
CA ALA A 864 -19.39 10.64 19.31
C ALA A 864 -20.56 11.05 20.17
N TYR A 865 -20.28 11.46 21.40
CA TYR A 865 -21.25 12.02 22.32
C TYR A 865 -20.86 13.44 22.73
N GLY A 866 -21.71 14.42 22.40
CA GLY A 866 -21.57 15.82 22.80
C GLY A 866 -22.16 16.06 24.17
N PHE A 867 -21.35 16.60 25.09
CA PHE A 867 -21.74 16.76 26.50
C PHE A 867 -22.47 18.07 26.79
N ASP A 868 -22.22 19.07 25.96
CA ASP A 868 -22.67 20.43 26.23
C ASP A 868 -23.84 20.85 25.28
N TYR A 869 -24.53 21.89 25.65
CA TYR A 869 -25.53 22.50 24.80
C TYR A 869 -24.85 23.30 23.69
N PRO A 870 -25.26 23.16 22.43
CA PRO A 870 -24.60 23.86 21.31
C PRO A 870 -24.65 25.40 21.49
N TYR A 871 -25.77 25.93 21.96
CA TYR A 871 -25.96 27.34 22.21
C TYR A 871 -26.88 27.55 23.44
N PRO A 872 -26.92 28.73 24.08
CA PRO A 872 -27.58 28.94 25.36
C PRO A 872 -29.08 28.63 25.37
N THR A 873 -29.78 28.85 24.26
CA THR A 873 -31.22 28.58 24.11
C THR A 873 -31.52 27.17 23.61
N SER A 874 -30.52 26.33 23.40
CA SER A 874 -30.74 24.96 22.95
C SER A 874 -31.40 24.14 24.07
N THR A 875 -32.45 23.39 23.74
CA THR A 875 -33.11 22.45 24.65
C THR A 875 -32.44 21.08 24.67
N LYS A 876 -31.52 20.82 23.74
CA LYS A 876 -30.79 19.55 23.61
C LYS A 876 -29.30 19.75 23.67
N LYS A 877 -28.63 18.83 24.35
CA LYS A 877 -27.19 18.66 24.25
C LYS A 877 -26.83 18.07 22.89
N GLY A 878 -25.55 18.13 22.50
CA GLY A 878 -25.07 17.47 21.29
C GLY A 878 -25.51 16.01 21.19
N GLY A 879 -25.37 15.25 22.29
CA GLY A 879 -25.88 13.90 22.41
C GLY A 879 -25.12 12.89 21.54
N SER A 880 -25.76 11.76 21.25
CA SER A 880 -25.17 10.66 20.47
C SER A 880 -25.29 10.95 18.97
N GLN A 881 -24.16 11.04 18.28
CA GLN A 881 -24.08 11.32 16.85
C GLN A 881 -23.18 10.30 16.15
N PHE A 882 -23.54 9.97 14.90
CA PHE A 882 -22.68 9.19 14.00
C PHE A 882 -22.20 10.11 12.88
N HIS A 883 -20.89 10.07 12.61
CA HIS A 883 -20.24 10.87 11.59
C HIS A 883 -19.57 9.97 10.59
N PHE A 884 -19.80 10.22 9.31
CA PHE A 884 -19.15 9.50 8.21
C PHE A 884 -18.07 10.39 7.60
N ILE A 885 -16.96 9.77 7.22
CA ILE A 885 -15.83 10.45 6.60
C ILE A 885 -15.59 9.81 5.26
N LEU A 886 -15.44 10.62 4.23
CA LEU A 886 -15.11 10.17 2.88
C LEU A 886 -14.07 11.12 2.28
N GLY A 887 -12.86 10.60 2.01
CA GLY A 887 -11.82 11.34 1.32
C GLY A 887 -11.05 12.38 2.13
N GLN A 888 -11.53 12.78 3.30
CA GLN A 888 -10.87 13.73 4.21
C GLN A 888 -10.74 13.15 5.61
N GLU A 889 -9.70 13.55 6.31
CA GLU A 889 -9.54 13.26 7.74
C GLU A 889 -10.05 14.44 8.55
N PHE A 890 -10.78 14.18 9.63
CA PHE A 890 -11.20 15.21 10.59
C PHE A 890 -10.04 16.05 11.09
#